data_02a3fe25c8fc2e24ce54f6f734efcbc7
#
_entry.id   02a3fe25c8fc2e24ce54f6f734efcbc7
#
_cell.length_a   1.000
_cell.length_b   1.000
_cell.length_c   1.000
_cell.angle_alpha   90.00
_cell.angle_beta   90.00
_cell.angle_gamma   90.00
#
_symmetry.space_group_name_H-M   'P 1'
#
loop_
_entity.id
_entity.type
_entity.pdbx_description
1 polymer ?
#
loop_
_entity_poly.entity_id
_entity_poly.type
_entity_poly.pdbx_seq_one_letter_code
_entity_poly.pdbx_strand_id
1 'polypeptide(L)'
;MNPKSKTKTAAKTTASEGSPTPEPRPGSASTASKSPSSAPATADQEQVTIAASAVDKQDLRLFQSVDVDGSGTITREEFLNAFVRAGLKLTDLRFSESLEELGFLAPRSDSEITLEQFQKIIRPNIHLIRRLLKAQLIIPDFQDFCRDIDRIYERVSHHTGGNLANYIPQLARVDERNFAVAICTTDGQRYARGNTLENFTVQSTSKTIAYCLALEELGTEVVHQHVGREPSGLGFNELTLNNQGLPHNPMINAGAIMCCSLMRHDLAHADRFDYVLDYWSRLTGGDRITFNNAVYLSERETAHRNRALSHYMMEKKAFPEWADLEETLEFYFQCCSIELNADQMSVVAATMANGGTCPITGEKIFKTSTMQHCLSLMYSCGMYDYSGEWAFIVGLPAKSGVSGAVMVVIPNVLGLCIWSPNLDTQGNSVRGVEFCKQLVKKFSVHNYDSLDFQSEKKNPRVSPIQRESEETTSLIEVASRGDLTAITQYQIRGVDLNAGDYDNRTPLHLAAAGGHKNVVSFLIEHGVDVNVSDRWGCTPLNDAEQQGHAAAAAILKEAGGKKGQESYPQANIKLPSSVTTDVTALIWAASQGNLMAMLPYIARGISMDAADYDGRTAIHLAASEGQLDVIEFLLANKVNPNVQDRWGFTPLDDAIRHQHDDVAAALKAAGGAIGTFQHSQ
;
A
#
# COMPACT_ATOMS: atom_id res chain seq x y z
N MET A 1 22.68 -69.01 -14.59
CA MET A 1 23.52 -69.62 -13.53
C MET A 1 23.17 -68.91 -12.23
N ASN A 2 22.38 -69.59 -11.43
CA ASN A 2 22.20 -69.41 -9.99
C ASN A 2 23.43 -70.13 -9.31
N PRO A 3 23.72 -70.02 -8.03
CA PRO A 3 22.88 -69.66 -6.89
C PRO A 3 23.58 -69.10 -5.61
N LYS A 4 22.73 -68.90 -4.62
CA LYS A 4 22.83 -69.16 -3.18
C LYS A 4 23.49 -68.08 -2.32
N SER A 5 22.95 -67.71 -1.23
CA SER A 5 22.11 -68.21 -0.12
C SER A 5 22.76 -67.76 1.16
N LYS A 6 22.09 -67.40 2.08
CA LYS A 6 21.38 -67.85 3.30
C LYS A 6 21.83 -66.96 4.45
N THR A 7 21.20 -66.68 5.53
CA THR A 7 20.03 -67.06 6.31
C THR A 7 20.11 -66.34 7.65
N LYS A 8 18.97 -65.89 8.15
CA LYS A 8 18.40 -66.12 9.49
C LYS A 8 19.23 -65.70 10.73
N THR A 9 18.67 -65.14 11.78
CA THR A 9 17.55 -65.54 12.68
C THR A 9 17.32 -64.40 13.66
N ALA A 10 16.21 -63.85 13.94
CA ALA A 10 15.04 -64.24 14.74
C ALA A 10 15.24 -64.33 16.27
N ALA A 11 14.32 -63.69 16.92
CA ALA A 11 13.59 -63.98 18.16
C ALA A 11 13.98 -63.08 19.34
N LYS A 12 13.07 -62.50 19.99
CA LYS A 12 11.85 -62.72 20.73
C LYS A 12 11.91 -62.04 22.11
N THR A 13 10.91 -61.19 22.38
CA THR A 13 10.01 -61.16 23.58
C THR A 13 10.63 -60.98 24.96
N THR A 14 10.14 -60.10 25.81
CA THR A 14 8.87 -60.17 26.56
C THR A 14 8.61 -58.90 27.39
N ALA A 15 7.35 -58.71 27.72
CA ALA A 15 6.71 -57.66 28.49
C ALA A 15 6.90 -57.75 30.01
N SER A 16 6.59 -56.69 30.75
CA SER A 16 5.61 -56.59 31.85
C SER A 16 5.82 -55.33 32.67
N GLU A 17 4.82 -54.48 32.71
CA GLU A 17 3.86 -54.17 33.77
C GLU A 17 4.44 -53.66 35.12
N GLY A 18 3.85 -52.56 35.61
CA GLY A 18 3.72 -52.31 37.02
C GLY A 18 3.77 -50.85 37.49
N SER A 19 2.63 -50.15 37.53
CA SER A 19 2.38 -49.05 38.49
C SER A 19 2.08 -49.69 39.88
N PRO A 20 2.14 -49.00 41.02
CA PRO A 20 1.27 -47.88 41.41
C PRO A 20 1.85 -46.86 42.43
N THR A 21 1.11 -45.75 42.61
CA THR A 21 1.12 -44.82 43.73
C THR A 21 0.84 -45.45 45.10
N PRO A 22 1.19 -44.83 46.29
CA PRO A 22 0.28 -43.87 46.92
C PRO A 22 0.91 -42.73 47.77
N GLU A 23 0.11 -41.71 48.06
CA GLU A 23 0.19 -40.81 49.23
C GLU A 23 -0.06 -41.51 50.55
N PRO A 24 0.31 -40.94 51.79
CA PRO A 24 -0.47 -39.83 52.38
C PRO A 24 0.26 -38.88 53.38
N ARG A 25 -0.47 -37.80 53.75
CA ARG A 25 -0.27 -36.82 54.85
C ARG A 25 -0.35 -37.51 56.27
N PRO A 26 -0.27 -36.77 57.42
CA PRO A 26 0.00 -35.38 57.78
C PRO A 26 0.83 -35.15 59.08
N GLY A 27 1.02 -33.86 59.50
CA GLY A 27 1.46 -33.57 60.86
C GLY A 27 1.94 -32.12 61.09
N SER A 28 1.15 -31.35 61.57
CA SER A 28 0.84 -30.32 62.60
C SER A 28 1.96 -29.45 63.21
N ALA A 29 1.70 -28.15 63.16
CA ALA A 29 1.71 -27.08 64.21
C ALA A 29 3.03 -26.52 64.75
N SER A 30 3.30 -25.23 64.63
CA SER A 30 3.02 -24.17 65.66
C SER A 30 3.75 -22.87 65.37
N THR A 31 2.95 -21.82 65.38
CA THR A 31 3.11 -20.43 65.82
C THR A 31 4.52 -19.80 65.98
N ALA A 32 4.73 -18.67 65.30
CA ALA A 32 5.15 -17.40 65.92
C ALA A 32 5.11 -16.20 64.94
N SER A 33 4.47 -15.14 65.37
CA SER A 33 4.33 -13.86 64.72
C SER A 33 5.63 -13.07 64.60
N LYS A 34 5.90 -12.47 63.41
CA LYS A 34 6.64 -11.20 63.31
C LYS A 34 6.19 -10.45 62.01
N SER A 35 5.85 -9.18 62.17
CA SER A 35 5.45 -8.20 61.17
C SER A 35 6.51 -8.02 60.07
N PRO A 36 6.09 -7.78 58.81
CA PRO A 36 7.03 -7.63 57.69
C PRO A 36 7.50 -6.21 57.51
N SER A 37 8.79 -6.07 57.36
CA SER A 37 9.48 -4.94 56.78
C SER A 37 9.22 -4.89 55.28
N SER A 38 8.95 -3.69 54.77
CA SER A 38 8.78 -3.42 53.36
C SER A 38 9.98 -3.85 52.51
N ALA A 39 9.74 -4.78 51.62
CA ALA A 39 10.70 -5.10 50.54
C ALA A 39 10.49 -4.13 49.35
N PRO A 40 11.55 -3.74 48.63
CA PRO A 40 11.42 -2.85 47.49
C PRO A 40 10.76 -3.58 46.31
N ALA A 41 9.89 -2.86 45.58
CA ALA A 41 9.26 -3.35 44.36
C ALA A 41 10.33 -3.81 43.36
N THR A 42 10.15 -5.00 42.82
CA THR A 42 11.09 -5.56 41.86
C THR A 42 11.02 -4.81 40.53
N ALA A 43 12.17 -4.71 39.83
CA ALA A 43 12.30 -4.03 38.52
C ALA A 43 11.28 -4.50 37.47
N ASP A 44 10.75 -5.72 37.60
CA ASP A 44 9.69 -6.25 36.74
C ASP A 44 8.32 -5.56 36.92
N GLN A 45 7.99 -5.13 38.14
CA GLN A 45 6.75 -4.40 38.40
C GLN A 45 6.81 -2.95 37.88
N GLU A 46 7.97 -2.30 37.95
CA GLU A 46 8.17 -0.98 37.35
C GLU A 46 8.16 -1.04 35.82
N GLN A 47 8.78 -2.06 35.21
CA GLN A 47 8.73 -2.25 33.76
C GLN A 47 7.31 -2.53 33.23
N VAL A 48 6.52 -3.33 33.94
CA VAL A 48 5.11 -3.59 33.60
C VAL A 48 4.27 -2.33 33.75
N THR A 49 4.49 -1.54 34.80
CA THR A 49 3.75 -0.28 35.01
C THR A 49 4.13 0.78 33.98
N ILE A 50 5.42 0.87 33.58
CA ILE A 50 5.87 1.77 32.52
C ILE A 50 5.33 1.33 31.15
N ALA A 51 5.30 0.04 30.88
CA ALA A 51 4.72 -0.51 29.65
C ALA A 51 3.20 -0.26 29.57
N ALA A 52 2.45 -0.46 30.65
CA ALA A 52 1.03 -0.18 30.72
C ALA A 52 0.73 1.33 30.51
N SER A 53 1.52 2.23 31.13
CA SER A 53 1.36 3.67 30.95
C SER A 53 1.71 4.14 29.53
N ALA A 54 2.62 3.46 28.85
CA ALA A 54 2.97 3.76 27.46
C ALA A 54 1.88 3.29 26.47
N VAL A 55 1.26 2.13 26.75
CA VAL A 55 0.14 1.60 25.97
C VAL A 55 -1.07 2.53 26.08
N ASP A 56 -1.42 3.00 27.28
CA ASP A 56 -2.53 3.95 27.50
C ASP A 56 -2.32 5.27 26.74
N LYS A 57 -1.10 5.81 26.73
CA LYS A 57 -0.79 7.03 25.97
C LYS A 57 -0.91 6.84 24.47
N GLN A 58 -0.56 5.67 23.94
CA GLN A 58 -0.67 5.39 22.52
C GLN A 58 -2.14 5.25 22.08
N ASP A 59 -2.96 4.57 22.87
CA ASP A 59 -4.37 4.39 22.55
C ASP A 59 -5.15 5.73 22.66
N LEU A 60 -4.76 6.60 23.60
CA LEU A 60 -5.30 7.96 23.68
C LEU A 60 -5.04 8.77 22.39
N ARG A 61 -3.83 8.69 21.84
CA ARG A 61 -3.49 9.38 20.57
C ARG A 61 -4.27 8.81 19.37
N LEU A 62 -4.47 7.48 19.33
CA LEU A 62 -5.31 6.85 18.33
C LEU A 62 -6.75 7.31 18.43
N PHE A 63 -7.28 7.41 19.66
CA PHE A 63 -8.61 7.93 19.94
C PHE A 63 -8.74 9.38 19.43
N GLN A 64 -7.81 10.26 19.83
CA GLN A 64 -7.76 11.65 19.38
C GLN A 64 -7.67 11.81 17.85
N SER A 65 -7.07 10.84 17.13
CA SER A 65 -7.04 10.87 15.67
C SER A 65 -8.39 10.54 15.00
N VAL A 66 -9.37 10.08 15.76
CA VAL A 66 -10.76 9.82 15.31
C VAL A 66 -11.73 10.88 15.87
N ASP A 67 -11.48 11.36 17.08
CA ASP A 67 -12.19 12.45 17.76
C ASP A 67 -11.78 13.79 17.13
N VAL A 68 -12.37 14.11 16.00
CA VAL A 68 -11.98 15.28 15.18
C VAL A 68 -12.45 16.59 15.78
N ASP A 69 -13.60 16.58 16.48
CA ASP A 69 -14.19 17.76 17.11
C ASP A 69 -13.69 18.02 18.54
N GLY A 70 -12.84 17.11 19.07
CA GLY A 70 -12.25 17.22 20.40
C GLY A 70 -13.28 17.09 21.53
N SER A 71 -14.45 16.48 21.28
CA SER A 71 -15.53 16.31 22.26
C SER A 71 -15.15 15.39 23.43
N GLY A 72 -14.11 14.58 23.28
CA GLY A 72 -13.70 13.56 24.24
C GLY A 72 -14.49 12.26 24.10
N THR A 73 -15.38 12.18 23.11
CA THR A 73 -16.06 10.96 22.66
C THR A 73 -15.98 10.88 21.13
N ILE A 74 -16.08 9.68 20.56
CA ILE A 74 -16.21 9.50 19.13
C ILE A 74 -17.54 8.83 18.82
N THR A 75 -18.20 9.22 17.74
CA THR A 75 -19.41 8.54 17.32
C THR A 75 -19.07 7.23 16.60
N ARG A 76 -20.02 6.29 16.58
CA ARG A 76 -19.89 5.07 15.76
C ARG A 76 -19.59 5.40 14.31
N GLU A 77 -20.22 6.44 13.78
CA GLU A 77 -20.05 6.85 12.38
C GLU A 77 -18.65 7.37 12.11
N GLU A 78 -18.06 8.19 12.95
CA GLU A 78 -16.67 8.66 12.84
C GLU A 78 -15.69 7.50 12.84
N PHE A 79 -15.88 6.54 13.76
CA PHE A 79 -15.04 5.34 13.80
C PHE A 79 -15.11 4.54 12.51
N LEU A 80 -16.32 4.23 12.01
CA LEU A 80 -16.50 3.48 10.75
C LEU A 80 -16.03 4.25 9.52
N ASN A 81 -16.19 5.57 9.51
CA ASN A 81 -15.72 6.43 8.42
C ASN A 81 -14.18 6.41 8.29
N ALA A 82 -13.44 6.18 9.37
CA ALA A 82 -12.00 6.01 9.27
C ALA A 82 -11.62 4.78 8.41
N PHE A 83 -12.35 3.66 8.55
CA PHE A 83 -12.15 2.46 7.72
C PHE A 83 -12.49 2.71 6.24
N VAL A 84 -13.66 3.32 6.00
CA VAL A 84 -14.13 3.62 4.64
C VAL A 84 -13.15 4.56 3.91
N ARG A 85 -12.70 5.61 4.58
CA ARG A 85 -11.68 6.54 4.02
C ARG A 85 -10.37 5.84 3.70
N ALA A 86 -9.95 4.91 4.55
CA ALA A 86 -8.76 4.10 4.31
C ALA A 86 -8.95 3.02 3.24
N GLY A 87 -10.17 2.84 2.68
CA GLY A 87 -10.47 1.85 1.66
C GLY A 87 -10.67 0.43 2.19
N LEU A 88 -10.88 0.24 3.50
CA LEU A 88 -11.15 -1.07 4.08
C LEU A 88 -12.66 -1.35 4.09
N LYS A 89 -13.05 -2.54 3.66
CA LYS A 89 -14.46 -2.96 3.68
C LYS A 89 -14.87 -3.37 5.10
N LEU A 90 -16.03 -2.92 5.56
CA LEU A 90 -16.60 -3.32 6.86
C LEU A 90 -17.03 -4.80 6.89
N THR A 91 -17.11 -5.44 5.72
CA THR A 91 -17.35 -6.89 5.60
C THR A 91 -16.07 -7.73 5.66
N ASP A 92 -14.92 -7.12 5.86
CA ASP A 92 -13.65 -7.81 5.99
C ASP A 92 -13.63 -8.64 7.28
N LEU A 93 -13.47 -9.94 7.15
CA LEU A 93 -13.53 -10.91 8.25
C LEU A 93 -12.52 -10.64 9.36
N ARG A 94 -11.42 -9.96 9.05
CA ARG A 94 -10.43 -9.58 10.05
C ARG A 94 -10.99 -8.62 11.11
N PHE A 95 -12.04 -7.88 10.80
CA PHE A 95 -12.68 -6.93 11.73
C PHE A 95 -13.94 -7.47 12.40
N SER A 96 -14.33 -8.72 12.15
CA SER A 96 -15.59 -9.28 12.68
C SER A 96 -15.74 -9.10 14.18
N GLU A 97 -14.73 -9.48 14.97
CA GLU A 97 -14.74 -9.34 16.42
C GLU A 97 -14.82 -7.86 16.87
N SER A 98 -14.04 -6.96 16.25
CA SER A 98 -14.08 -5.53 16.54
C SER A 98 -15.43 -4.91 16.18
N LEU A 99 -16.06 -5.34 15.08
CA LEU A 99 -17.37 -4.83 14.64
C LEU A 99 -18.52 -5.41 15.47
N GLU A 100 -18.39 -6.64 15.96
CA GLU A 100 -19.33 -7.23 16.94
C GLU A 100 -19.28 -6.46 18.27
N GLU A 101 -18.09 -6.20 18.80
CA GLU A 101 -17.91 -5.41 20.02
C GLU A 101 -18.44 -3.96 19.83
N LEU A 102 -18.15 -3.35 18.69
CA LEU A 102 -18.72 -2.04 18.32
C LEU A 102 -20.25 -2.10 18.25
N GLY A 103 -20.84 -3.14 17.67
CA GLY A 103 -22.28 -3.35 17.61
C GLY A 103 -22.93 -3.46 18.97
N PHE A 104 -22.24 -4.04 19.94
CA PHE A 104 -22.68 -4.18 21.32
C PHE A 104 -22.57 -2.86 22.11
N LEU A 105 -21.41 -2.19 22.03
CA LEU A 105 -21.13 -0.97 22.80
C LEU A 105 -21.76 0.29 22.22
N ALA A 106 -21.86 0.37 20.90
CA ALA A 106 -22.39 1.51 20.16
C ALA A 106 -23.40 1.06 19.09
N PRO A 107 -24.64 0.69 19.45
CA PRO A 107 -25.58 0.04 18.53
C PRO A 107 -26.17 1.00 17.48
N ARG A 108 -26.16 2.33 17.68
CA ARG A 108 -26.70 3.34 16.75
C ARG A 108 -25.56 4.16 16.14
N SER A 109 -25.80 4.79 15.00
CA SER A 109 -24.83 5.64 14.31
C SER A 109 -24.33 6.82 15.13
N ASP A 110 -25.24 7.39 15.95
CA ASP A 110 -25.01 8.51 16.85
C ASP A 110 -24.54 8.09 18.26
N SER A 111 -24.31 6.79 18.49
CA SER A 111 -23.81 6.31 19.77
C SER A 111 -22.40 6.81 20.02
N GLU A 112 -22.20 7.43 21.17
CA GLU A 112 -20.90 7.90 21.62
C GLU A 112 -20.05 6.75 22.18
N ILE A 113 -18.78 6.74 21.87
CA ILE A 113 -17.78 5.76 22.28
C ILE A 113 -16.72 6.50 23.09
N THR A 114 -16.57 6.11 24.36
CA THR A 114 -15.51 6.63 25.24
C THR A 114 -14.16 5.98 24.93
N LEU A 115 -13.05 6.56 25.41
CA LEU A 115 -11.71 5.98 25.26
C LEU A 115 -11.64 4.51 25.76
N GLU A 116 -12.30 4.20 26.89
CA GLU A 116 -12.30 2.81 27.41
C GLU A 116 -13.04 1.84 26.48
N GLN A 117 -14.18 2.27 25.92
CA GLN A 117 -14.92 1.47 24.94
C GLN A 117 -14.13 1.33 23.63
N PHE A 118 -13.49 2.39 23.15
CA PHE A 118 -12.61 2.37 21.99
C PHE A 118 -11.49 1.34 22.15
N GLN A 119 -10.82 1.31 23.29
CA GLN A 119 -9.78 0.33 23.58
C GLN A 119 -10.30 -1.11 23.51
N LYS A 120 -11.53 -1.38 24.00
CA LYS A 120 -12.16 -2.70 23.88
C LYS A 120 -12.44 -3.06 22.42
N ILE A 121 -12.98 -2.12 21.64
CA ILE A 121 -13.31 -2.32 20.23
C ILE A 121 -12.07 -2.61 19.38
N ILE A 122 -10.97 -1.89 19.59
CA ILE A 122 -9.77 -2.05 18.75
C ILE A 122 -8.90 -3.25 19.14
N ARG A 123 -9.04 -3.78 20.36
CA ARG A 123 -8.18 -4.82 20.93
C ARG A 123 -8.02 -6.07 20.06
N PRO A 124 -9.09 -6.66 19.49
CA PRO A 124 -8.97 -7.87 18.68
C PRO A 124 -8.07 -7.67 17.45
N ASN A 125 -8.10 -6.47 16.84
CA ASN A 125 -7.41 -6.16 15.59
C ASN A 125 -6.46 -4.96 15.70
N ILE A 126 -5.90 -4.76 16.89
CA ILE A 126 -5.15 -3.57 17.27
C ILE A 126 -4.01 -3.22 16.28
N HIS A 127 -3.31 -4.22 15.73
CA HIS A 127 -2.20 -3.99 14.82
C HIS A 127 -2.65 -3.35 13.49
N LEU A 128 -3.74 -3.86 12.90
CA LEU A 128 -4.26 -3.36 11.63
C LEU A 128 -4.95 -1.99 11.83
N ILE A 129 -5.76 -1.85 12.91
CA ILE A 129 -6.43 -0.59 13.22
C ILE A 129 -5.41 0.51 13.55
N ARG A 130 -4.33 0.21 14.27
CA ARG A 130 -3.23 1.15 14.49
C ARG A 130 -2.57 1.59 13.18
N ARG A 131 -2.31 0.68 12.26
CA ARG A 131 -1.75 1.02 10.94
C ARG A 131 -2.71 1.89 10.14
N LEU A 132 -4.01 1.57 10.17
CA LEU A 132 -5.06 2.36 9.54
C LEU A 132 -5.04 3.81 10.05
N LEU A 133 -5.17 3.99 11.37
CA LEU A 133 -5.27 5.32 11.99
C LEU A 133 -3.97 6.13 11.87
N LYS A 134 -2.82 5.46 11.77
CA LYS A 134 -1.51 6.11 11.54
C LYS A 134 -1.23 6.41 10.06
N ALA A 135 -2.18 6.17 9.15
CA ALA A 135 -1.97 6.21 7.69
C ALA A 135 -0.72 5.43 7.25
N GLN A 136 -0.51 4.23 7.83
CA GLN A 136 0.60 3.32 7.54
C GLN A 136 0.14 2.11 6.72
N LEU A 137 -1.02 2.20 6.07
CA LEU A 137 -1.43 1.25 5.06
C LEU A 137 -0.60 1.46 3.79
N ILE A 138 -0.61 0.47 2.91
CA ILE A 138 0.22 0.47 1.69
C ILE A 138 0.00 1.72 0.84
N ILE A 139 -1.26 2.18 0.76
CA ILE A 139 -1.61 3.45 0.11
C ILE A 139 -2.17 4.39 1.17
N PRO A 140 -1.35 5.31 1.72
CA PRO A 140 -1.75 6.18 2.85
C PRO A 140 -2.94 7.09 2.52
N ASP A 141 -2.96 7.72 1.33
CA ASP A 141 -4.09 8.48 0.83
C ASP A 141 -4.82 7.67 -0.25
N PHE A 142 -5.64 6.74 0.23
CA PHE A 142 -6.38 5.85 -0.65
C PHE A 142 -7.44 6.58 -1.48
N GLN A 143 -8.02 7.66 -0.98
CA GLN A 143 -9.04 8.43 -1.69
C GLN A 143 -8.46 9.20 -2.88
N ASP A 144 -7.27 9.80 -2.73
CA ASP A 144 -6.57 10.45 -3.86
C ASP A 144 -6.18 9.43 -4.93
N PHE A 145 -5.68 8.29 -4.50
CA PHE A 145 -5.40 7.17 -5.40
C PHE A 145 -6.65 6.75 -6.18
N CYS A 146 -7.79 6.56 -5.50
CA CYS A 146 -9.06 6.19 -6.14
C CYS A 146 -9.51 7.23 -7.16
N ARG A 147 -9.39 8.53 -6.86
CA ARG A 147 -9.71 9.61 -7.81
C ARG A 147 -8.86 9.54 -9.08
N ASP A 148 -7.58 9.23 -8.96
CA ASP A 148 -6.72 9.06 -10.13
C ASP A 148 -7.10 7.81 -10.93
N ILE A 149 -7.46 6.70 -10.27
CA ILE A 149 -7.98 5.49 -10.94
C ILE A 149 -9.29 5.77 -11.66
N ASP A 150 -10.22 6.53 -11.04
CA ASP A 150 -11.46 6.95 -11.69
C ASP A 150 -11.19 7.74 -12.99
N ARG A 151 -10.22 8.66 -12.98
CA ARG A 151 -9.83 9.42 -14.18
C ARG A 151 -9.28 8.52 -15.28
N ILE A 152 -8.51 7.50 -14.93
CA ILE A 152 -8.03 6.50 -15.89
C ILE A 152 -9.20 5.68 -16.43
N TYR A 153 -10.09 5.19 -15.56
CA TYR A 153 -11.28 4.43 -15.93
C TYR A 153 -12.15 5.18 -16.94
N GLU A 154 -12.51 6.43 -16.65
CA GLU A 154 -13.34 7.26 -17.53
C GLU A 154 -12.68 7.46 -18.92
N ARG A 155 -11.38 7.74 -18.95
CA ARG A 155 -10.63 7.89 -20.20
C ARG A 155 -10.63 6.61 -21.03
N VAL A 156 -10.44 5.46 -20.40
CA VAL A 156 -10.36 4.15 -21.07
C VAL A 156 -11.74 3.62 -21.45
N SER A 157 -12.80 4.01 -20.76
CA SER A 157 -14.18 3.57 -21.04
C SER A 157 -14.62 3.87 -22.48
N HIS A 158 -14.06 4.91 -23.10
CA HIS A 158 -14.35 5.32 -24.49
C HIS A 158 -13.68 4.45 -25.56
N HIS A 159 -12.77 3.54 -25.18
CA HIS A 159 -12.14 2.60 -26.13
C HIS A 159 -13.12 1.47 -26.46
N THR A 160 -13.58 1.45 -27.71
CA THR A 160 -14.57 0.47 -28.20
C THR A 160 -14.03 -0.52 -29.22
N GLY A 161 -12.72 -0.53 -29.43
CA GLY A 161 -12.05 -1.43 -30.38
C GLY A 161 -11.99 -2.88 -29.90
N GLY A 162 -11.58 -3.77 -30.80
CA GLY A 162 -11.48 -5.20 -30.57
C GLY A 162 -12.76 -5.97 -30.88
N ASN A 163 -12.73 -7.28 -30.62
CA ASN A 163 -13.85 -8.18 -30.88
C ASN A 163 -14.01 -9.17 -29.71
N LEU A 164 -15.23 -9.66 -29.51
CA LEU A 164 -15.47 -10.73 -28.54
C LEU A 164 -14.77 -12.02 -28.99
N ALA A 165 -14.29 -12.81 -28.04
CA ALA A 165 -13.90 -14.19 -28.33
C ALA A 165 -15.12 -14.97 -28.83
N ASN A 166 -14.98 -15.65 -29.95
CA ASN A 166 -16.10 -16.32 -30.65
C ASN A 166 -15.86 -17.80 -30.93
N TYR A 167 -14.77 -18.37 -30.41
CA TYR A 167 -14.48 -19.79 -30.62
C TYR A 167 -15.43 -20.73 -29.86
N ILE A 168 -16.11 -20.23 -28.81
CA ILE A 168 -17.22 -20.86 -28.15
C ILE A 168 -18.40 -19.88 -27.99
N PRO A 169 -19.66 -20.34 -28.07
CA PRO A 169 -20.85 -19.48 -28.09
C PRO A 169 -21.01 -18.66 -26.80
N GLN A 170 -20.57 -19.16 -25.65
CA GLN A 170 -20.76 -18.52 -24.36
C GLN A 170 -19.93 -17.23 -24.25
N LEU A 171 -18.72 -17.21 -24.79
CA LEU A 171 -17.88 -16.00 -24.84
C LEU A 171 -18.41 -14.98 -25.86
N ALA A 172 -18.99 -15.45 -26.97
CA ALA A 172 -19.55 -14.59 -28.01
C ALA A 172 -20.84 -13.87 -27.59
N ARG A 173 -21.50 -14.29 -26.49
CA ARG A 173 -22.77 -13.73 -25.99
C ARG A 173 -22.63 -12.71 -24.87
N VAL A 174 -21.39 -12.46 -24.40
CA VAL A 174 -21.12 -11.51 -23.33
C VAL A 174 -21.40 -10.08 -23.83
N ASP A 175 -21.94 -9.22 -22.97
CA ASP A 175 -22.17 -7.81 -23.33
C ASP A 175 -20.82 -7.10 -23.50
N GLU A 176 -20.53 -6.66 -24.74
CA GLU A 176 -19.27 -5.97 -25.10
C GLU A 176 -19.06 -4.64 -24.36
N ARG A 177 -20.13 -4.06 -23.79
CA ARG A 177 -20.08 -2.81 -23.01
C ARG A 177 -19.49 -3.02 -21.63
N ASN A 178 -19.47 -4.25 -21.12
CA ASN A 178 -18.94 -4.55 -19.80
C ASN A 178 -17.51 -4.05 -19.65
N PHE A 179 -17.29 -3.32 -18.57
CA PHE A 179 -15.98 -2.84 -18.16
C PHE A 179 -15.91 -2.77 -16.63
N ALA A 180 -14.94 -3.43 -16.07
CA ALA A 180 -14.69 -3.48 -14.63
C ALA A 180 -13.23 -3.26 -14.32
N VAL A 181 -12.97 -2.53 -13.24
CA VAL A 181 -11.65 -2.38 -12.62
C VAL A 181 -11.81 -2.62 -11.13
N ALA A 182 -11.08 -3.58 -10.60
CA ALA A 182 -11.04 -3.88 -9.17
C ALA A 182 -9.59 -3.97 -8.67
N ILE A 183 -9.35 -3.43 -7.49
CA ILE A 183 -8.03 -3.38 -6.85
C ILE A 183 -8.14 -3.87 -5.42
N CYS A 184 -7.15 -4.64 -4.98
CA CYS A 184 -6.95 -5.02 -3.60
C CYS A 184 -5.47 -4.81 -3.25
N THR A 185 -5.17 -4.05 -2.19
CA THR A 185 -3.78 -3.90 -1.70
C THR A 185 -3.36 -5.09 -0.85
N THR A 186 -2.06 -5.23 -0.59
CA THR A 186 -1.52 -6.32 0.24
C THR A 186 -1.93 -6.24 1.72
N ASP A 187 -2.53 -5.13 2.14
CA ASP A 187 -3.13 -4.98 3.47
C ASP A 187 -4.66 -4.86 3.45
N GLY A 188 -5.28 -5.06 2.27
CA GLY A 188 -6.72 -5.27 2.15
C GLY A 188 -7.54 -4.03 1.80
N GLN A 189 -6.93 -2.90 1.40
CA GLN A 189 -7.68 -1.77 0.85
C GLN A 189 -8.32 -2.18 -0.48
N ARG A 190 -9.58 -1.82 -0.71
CA ARG A 190 -10.38 -2.27 -1.85
C ARG A 190 -10.94 -1.10 -2.65
N TYR A 191 -10.81 -1.19 -3.96
CA TYR A 191 -11.44 -0.31 -4.93
C TYR A 191 -12.19 -1.13 -5.97
N ALA A 192 -13.37 -0.66 -6.38
CA ALA A 192 -14.20 -1.32 -7.40
C ALA A 192 -14.94 -0.28 -8.25
N ARG A 193 -14.86 -0.40 -9.56
CA ARG A 193 -15.53 0.49 -10.52
C ARG A 193 -16.06 -0.28 -11.71
N GLY A 194 -17.28 0.04 -12.13
CA GLY A 194 -17.98 -0.61 -13.27
C GLY A 194 -18.60 -1.96 -12.89
N ASN A 195 -18.60 -2.91 -13.82
CA ASN A 195 -19.28 -4.21 -13.70
C ASN A 195 -18.47 -5.22 -12.86
N THR A 196 -18.00 -4.83 -11.68
CA THR A 196 -17.05 -5.64 -10.89
C THR A 196 -17.64 -6.90 -10.26
N LEU A 197 -18.97 -6.97 -10.15
CA LEU A 197 -19.69 -8.13 -9.61
C LEU A 197 -20.24 -9.09 -10.67
N GLU A 198 -20.09 -8.73 -11.96
CA GLU A 198 -20.44 -9.62 -13.05
C GLU A 198 -19.44 -10.77 -13.16
N ASN A 199 -19.94 -12.00 -13.22
CA ASN A 199 -19.11 -13.19 -13.32
C ASN A 199 -18.59 -13.39 -14.74
N PHE A 200 -17.34 -13.82 -14.83
CA PHE A 200 -16.69 -14.28 -16.05
C PHE A 200 -15.91 -15.57 -15.78
N THR A 201 -15.72 -16.40 -16.79
CA THR A 201 -14.87 -17.58 -16.65
C THR A 201 -13.39 -17.17 -16.64
N VAL A 202 -12.59 -17.79 -15.74
CA VAL A 202 -11.18 -17.43 -15.54
C VAL A 202 -10.29 -17.71 -16.76
N GLN A 203 -10.70 -18.69 -17.59
CA GLN A 203 -10.00 -19.06 -18.80
C GLN A 203 -8.49 -19.22 -18.55
N SER A 204 -7.66 -18.56 -19.35
CA SER A 204 -6.18 -18.67 -19.23
C SER A 204 -5.59 -18.05 -17.96
N THR A 205 -6.35 -17.33 -17.13
CA THR A 205 -5.85 -16.89 -15.82
C THR A 205 -5.73 -18.07 -14.84
N SER A 206 -6.48 -19.17 -15.06
CA SER A 206 -6.36 -20.41 -14.29
C SER A 206 -4.96 -21.04 -14.34
N LYS A 207 -4.22 -20.82 -15.42
CA LYS A 207 -2.87 -21.39 -15.63
C LYS A 207 -1.89 -21.00 -14.52
N THR A 208 -2.04 -19.78 -13.97
CA THR A 208 -1.19 -19.30 -12.89
C THR A 208 -1.39 -20.12 -11.61
N ILE A 209 -2.66 -20.39 -11.27
CA ILE A 209 -2.98 -21.14 -10.07
C ILE A 209 -2.66 -22.63 -10.24
N ALA A 210 -2.95 -23.20 -11.42
CA ALA A 210 -2.58 -24.58 -11.75
C ALA A 210 -1.05 -24.80 -11.61
N TYR A 211 -0.25 -23.87 -12.11
CA TYR A 211 1.20 -23.93 -11.94
C TYR A 211 1.63 -23.79 -10.47
N CYS A 212 1.03 -22.87 -9.71
CA CYS A 212 1.32 -22.72 -8.29
C CYS A 212 0.99 -24.01 -7.50
N LEU A 213 -0.15 -24.64 -7.77
CA LEU A 213 -0.55 -25.90 -7.14
C LEU A 213 0.44 -27.02 -7.45
N ALA A 214 0.83 -27.19 -8.72
CA ALA A 214 1.84 -28.18 -9.10
C ALA A 214 3.18 -27.95 -8.37
N LEU A 215 3.61 -26.67 -8.23
CA LEU A 215 4.84 -26.33 -7.49
C LEU A 215 4.75 -26.62 -6.00
N GLU A 216 3.62 -26.33 -5.37
CA GLU A 216 3.43 -26.60 -3.92
C GLU A 216 3.48 -28.09 -3.60
N GLU A 217 2.93 -28.89 -4.49
CA GLU A 217 2.81 -30.33 -4.32
C GLU A 217 4.12 -31.07 -4.63
N LEU A 218 4.71 -30.82 -5.79
CA LEU A 218 5.84 -31.59 -6.31
C LEU A 218 7.19 -30.87 -6.19
N GLY A 219 7.16 -29.56 -5.96
CA GLY A 219 8.36 -28.73 -5.95
C GLY A 219 8.90 -28.41 -7.36
N THR A 220 9.77 -27.41 -7.40
CA THR A 220 10.30 -26.82 -8.64
C THR A 220 11.04 -27.83 -9.52
N GLU A 221 11.86 -28.70 -8.93
CA GLU A 221 12.69 -29.65 -9.67
C GLU A 221 11.85 -30.67 -10.44
N VAL A 222 10.80 -31.21 -9.80
CA VAL A 222 9.94 -32.22 -10.45
C VAL A 222 9.07 -31.56 -11.54
N VAL A 223 8.44 -30.45 -11.25
CA VAL A 223 7.56 -29.75 -12.23
C VAL A 223 8.35 -29.41 -13.50
N HIS A 224 9.58 -28.92 -13.34
CA HIS A 224 10.40 -28.50 -14.49
C HIS A 224 11.16 -29.65 -15.20
N GLN A 225 10.98 -30.88 -14.80
CA GLN A 225 11.28 -32.05 -15.61
C GLN A 225 10.26 -32.27 -16.75
N HIS A 226 9.05 -31.66 -16.62
CA HIS A 226 7.93 -31.83 -17.55
C HIS A 226 7.54 -30.54 -18.29
N VAL A 227 7.94 -29.35 -17.80
CA VAL A 227 7.62 -28.07 -18.43
C VAL A 227 8.78 -27.10 -18.34
N GLY A 228 9.08 -26.39 -19.42
CA GLY A 228 10.13 -25.37 -19.49
C GLY A 228 9.76 -24.05 -18.79
N ARG A 229 10.61 -23.05 -18.98
CA ARG A 229 10.48 -21.71 -18.35
C ARG A 229 10.61 -20.56 -19.36
N GLU A 230 10.76 -20.87 -20.64
CA GLU A 230 11.08 -19.89 -21.69
C GLU A 230 9.85 -19.51 -22.51
N PRO A 231 9.75 -18.28 -23.00
CA PRO A 231 8.79 -17.91 -24.03
C PRO A 231 8.93 -18.79 -25.25
N SER A 232 7.82 -19.16 -25.89
CA SER A 232 7.86 -20.01 -27.10
C SER A 232 8.43 -19.29 -28.34
N GLY A 233 8.32 -17.94 -28.35
CA GLY A 233 8.58 -17.14 -29.57
C GLY A 233 7.55 -17.35 -30.69
N LEU A 234 6.48 -18.10 -30.40
CA LEU A 234 5.37 -18.46 -31.29
C LEU A 234 4.04 -18.31 -30.57
N GLY A 235 2.93 -18.34 -31.29
CA GLY A 235 1.57 -18.21 -30.73
C GLY A 235 1.30 -19.21 -29.61
N PHE A 236 0.55 -18.78 -28.58
CA PHE A 236 0.27 -19.55 -27.37
C PHE A 236 -0.45 -20.89 -27.61
N ASN A 237 -1.02 -21.08 -28.78
CA ASN A 237 -1.79 -22.24 -29.22
C ASN A 237 -1.12 -23.00 -30.38
N GLU A 238 0.16 -22.75 -30.67
CA GLU A 238 0.91 -23.44 -31.70
C GLU A 238 1.31 -24.87 -31.27
N LEU A 239 1.37 -25.78 -32.26
CA LEU A 239 1.82 -27.16 -32.06
C LEU A 239 3.35 -27.21 -31.95
N THR A 240 3.90 -26.67 -30.91
CA THR A 240 5.35 -26.54 -30.71
C THR A 240 5.77 -26.97 -29.31
N LEU A 241 6.92 -27.57 -29.22
CA LEU A 241 7.62 -27.96 -28.00
C LEU A 241 9.07 -27.48 -28.08
N ASN A 242 9.72 -27.37 -26.93
CA ASN A 242 11.14 -26.99 -26.89
C ASN A 242 12.06 -28.11 -27.42
N ASN A 243 13.35 -27.86 -27.46
CA ASN A 243 14.34 -28.83 -27.99
C ASN A 243 14.42 -30.13 -27.18
N GLN A 244 13.86 -30.17 -25.97
CA GLN A 244 13.77 -31.38 -25.16
C GLN A 244 12.45 -32.14 -25.34
N GLY A 245 11.56 -31.63 -26.22
CA GLY A 245 10.24 -32.21 -26.43
C GLY A 245 9.22 -31.85 -25.35
N LEU A 246 9.50 -30.84 -24.53
CA LEU A 246 8.65 -30.37 -23.44
C LEU A 246 7.90 -29.07 -23.82
N PRO A 247 6.74 -28.77 -23.18
CA PRO A 247 6.11 -27.45 -23.26
C PRO A 247 7.08 -26.34 -22.87
N HIS A 248 7.05 -25.21 -23.60
CA HIS A 248 7.99 -24.11 -23.38
C HIS A 248 7.83 -23.48 -21.97
N ASN A 249 6.62 -23.29 -21.49
CA ASN A 249 6.31 -22.71 -20.18
C ASN A 249 4.87 -23.03 -19.73
N PRO A 250 4.51 -22.86 -18.44
CA PRO A 250 3.19 -23.13 -17.90
C PRO A 250 2.07 -22.18 -18.37
N MET A 251 2.41 -21.02 -18.96
CA MET A 251 1.44 -19.96 -19.31
C MET A 251 0.80 -20.15 -20.68
N ILE A 252 1.29 -21.12 -21.49
CA ILE A 252 0.68 -21.57 -22.76
C ILE A 252 -0.15 -22.84 -22.55
N ASN A 253 -0.97 -23.19 -23.53
CA ASN A 253 -1.89 -24.34 -23.40
C ASN A 253 -1.15 -25.65 -23.10
N ALA A 254 -0.08 -25.97 -23.84
CA ALA A 254 0.71 -27.17 -23.60
C ALA A 254 1.21 -27.29 -22.16
N GLY A 255 1.79 -26.21 -21.63
CA GLY A 255 2.32 -26.21 -20.26
C GLY A 255 1.25 -26.25 -19.20
N ALA A 256 0.08 -25.61 -19.42
CA ALA A 256 -1.03 -25.66 -18.49
C ALA A 256 -1.67 -27.06 -18.43
N ILE A 257 -1.84 -27.72 -19.57
CA ILE A 257 -2.29 -29.12 -19.63
C ILE A 257 -1.28 -30.02 -18.90
N MET A 258 0.02 -29.79 -19.07
CA MET A 258 1.06 -30.48 -18.33
C MET A 258 0.94 -30.25 -16.82
N CYS A 259 0.78 -29.01 -16.35
CA CYS A 259 0.55 -28.72 -14.92
C CYS A 259 -0.70 -29.44 -14.39
N CYS A 260 -1.76 -29.50 -15.20
CA CYS A 260 -2.95 -30.26 -14.83
C CYS A 260 -2.65 -31.76 -14.68
N SER A 261 -1.81 -32.39 -15.49
CA SER A 261 -1.45 -33.80 -15.32
C SER A 261 -0.61 -34.07 -14.06
N LEU A 262 0.07 -33.04 -13.55
CA LEU A 262 0.95 -33.14 -12.37
C LEU A 262 0.22 -32.99 -11.03
N MET A 263 -0.93 -32.25 -11.01
CA MET A 263 -1.63 -31.97 -9.74
C MET A 263 -2.47 -33.14 -9.28
N ARG A 264 -2.34 -33.53 -7.99
CA ARG A 264 -3.20 -34.48 -7.25
C ARG A 264 -3.70 -35.67 -8.09
N HIS A 265 -2.78 -36.32 -8.81
CA HIS A 265 -3.07 -37.51 -9.58
C HIS A 265 -3.53 -38.70 -8.71
N ASP A 266 -3.32 -38.58 -7.37
CA ASP A 266 -3.73 -39.56 -6.35
C ASP A 266 -5.22 -39.48 -6.01
N LEU A 267 -5.92 -38.40 -6.38
CA LEU A 267 -7.35 -38.19 -6.10
C LEU A 267 -8.25 -38.64 -7.27
N ALA A 268 -9.48 -39.03 -6.95
CA ALA A 268 -10.53 -39.20 -7.94
C ALA A 268 -10.84 -37.86 -8.63
N HIS A 269 -11.31 -37.89 -9.88
CA HIS A 269 -11.50 -36.70 -10.71
C HIS A 269 -12.37 -35.60 -10.03
N ALA A 270 -13.46 -35.98 -9.35
CA ALA A 270 -14.31 -35.04 -8.64
C ALA A 270 -13.58 -34.39 -7.45
N ASP A 271 -12.93 -35.19 -6.61
CA ASP A 271 -12.20 -34.70 -5.43
C ASP A 271 -11.03 -33.79 -5.83
N ARG A 272 -10.43 -34.07 -6.97
CA ARG A 272 -9.36 -33.26 -7.57
C ARG A 272 -9.87 -31.89 -8.00
N PHE A 273 -11.07 -31.80 -8.55
CA PHE A 273 -11.68 -30.54 -8.91
C PHE A 273 -12.13 -29.75 -7.67
N ASP A 274 -12.71 -30.41 -6.66
CA ASP A 274 -13.06 -29.80 -5.38
C ASP A 274 -11.80 -29.22 -4.67
N TYR A 275 -10.66 -29.92 -4.74
CA TYR A 275 -9.39 -29.40 -4.25
C TYR A 275 -9.01 -28.07 -4.93
N VAL A 276 -9.15 -27.95 -6.24
CA VAL A 276 -8.87 -26.70 -6.96
C VAL A 276 -9.85 -25.59 -6.57
N LEU A 277 -11.15 -25.90 -6.45
CA LEU A 277 -12.16 -24.92 -6.02
C LEU A 277 -11.92 -24.42 -4.59
N ASP A 278 -11.45 -25.28 -3.68
CA ASP A 278 -11.06 -24.87 -2.32
C ASP A 278 -9.93 -23.85 -2.35
N TYR A 279 -8.89 -24.08 -3.15
CA TYR A 279 -7.81 -23.09 -3.30
C TYR A 279 -8.28 -21.77 -3.87
N TRP A 280 -9.15 -21.80 -4.88
CA TRP A 280 -9.73 -20.56 -5.41
C TRP A 280 -10.55 -19.82 -4.35
N SER A 281 -11.34 -20.53 -3.55
CA SER A 281 -12.09 -19.94 -2.43
C SER A 281 -11.17 -19.26 -1.41
N ARG A 282 -10.12 -19.95 -0.98
CA ARG A 282 -9.12 -19.39 -0.03
C ARG A 282 -8.42 -18.17 -0.61
N LEU A 283 -8.08 -18.20 -1.90
CA LEU A 283 -7.41 -17.09 -2.62
C LEU A 283 -8.30 -15.84 -2.74
N THR A 284 -9.62 -15.98 -2.76
CA THR A 284 -10.58 -14.86 -2.78
C THR A 284 -10.97 -14.35 -1.40
N GLY A 285 -10.45 -14.96 -0.34
CA GLY A 285 -10.76 -14.60 1.04
C GLY A 285 -11.94 -15.37 1.65
N GLY A 286 -12.26 -16.55 1.11
CA GLY A 286 -13.33 -17.43 1.60
C GLY A 286 -14.63 -17.32 0.80
N ASP A 287 -14.63 -16.59 -0.31
CA ASP A 287 -15.81 -16.49 -1.17
C ASP A 287 -16.16 -17.83 -1.82
N ARG A 288 -17.46 -18.06 -2.02
CA ARG A 288 -17.92 -19.22 -2.76
C ARG A 288 -17.61 -19.07 -4.25
N ILE A 289 -16.86 -20.02 -4.78
CA ILE A 289 -16.48 -20.07 -6.20
C ILE A 289 -17.52 -20.85 -6.99
N THR A 290 -17.83 -20.38 -8.19
CA THR A 290 -18.78 -21.01 -9.10
C THR A 290 -18.09 -21.64 -10.31
N PHE A 291 -18.83 -22.45 -11.04
CA PHE A 291 -18.35 -23.20 -12.19
C PHE A 291 -19.38 -23.13 -13.32
N ASN A 292 -18.94 -22.82 -14.53
CA ASN A 292 -19.80 -22.72 -15.70
C ASN A 292 -19.78 -24.00 -16.53
N ASN A 293 -20.76 -24.86 -16.29
CA ASN A 293 -20.87 -26.12 -17.01
C ASN A 293 -21.10 -25.95 -18.53
N ALA A 294 -21.74 -24.87 -18.98
CA ALA A 294 -21.96 -24.64 -20.42
C ALA A 294 -20.67 -24.26 -21.12
N VAL A 295 -19.81 -23.46 -20.47
CA VAL A 295 -18.45 -23.15 -20.98
C VAL A 295 -17.61 -24.41 -21.02
N TYR A 296 -17.58 -25.20 -19.93
CA TYR A 296 -16.86 -26.49 -19.90
C TYR A 296 -17.24 -27.42 -21.03
N LEU A 297 -18.55 -27.63 -21.27
CA LEU A 297 -19.00 -28.50 -22.36
C LEU A 297 -18.56 -27.99 -23.73
N SER A 298 -18.63 -26.68 -23.96
CA SER A 298 -18.20 -26.08 -25.22
C SER A 298 -16.69 -26.14 -25.42
N GLU A 299 -15.90 -25.90 -24.37
CA GLU A 299 -14.44 -26.07 -24.41
C GLU A 299 -14.05 -27.51 -24.75
N ARG A 300 -14.71 -28.48 -24.14
CA ARG A 300 -14.50 -29.90 -24.38
C ARG A 300 -14.83 -30.30 -25.83
N GLU A 301 -15.95 -29.80 -26.35
CA GLU A 301 -16.43 -30.10 -27.70
C GLU A 301 -15.49 -29.52 -28.78
N THR A 302 -15.00 -28.28 -28.58
CA THR A 302 -14.20 -27.55 -29.58
C THR A 302 -12.68 -27.78 -29.44
N ALA A 303 -12.24 -28.62 -28.52
CA ALA A 303 -10.84 -28.76 -28.11
C ALA A 303 -9.91 -29.50 -29.08
N HIS A 304 -10.16 -29.47 -30.39
CA HIS A 304 -9.35 -30.22 -31.38
C HIS A 304 -7.86 -29.89 -31.31
N ARG A 305 -7.52 -28.59 -31.15
CA ARG A 305 -6.12 -28.14 -31.07
C ARG A 305 -5.46 -28.64 -29.77
N ASN A 306 -6.15 -28.56 -28.62
CA ASN A 306 -5.63 -29.03 -27.34
C ASN A 306 -5.41 -30.56 -27.36
N ARG A 307 -6.32 -31.34 -27.98
CA ARG A 307 -6.14 -32.78 -28.15
C ARG A 307 -4.94 -33.09 -29.03
N ALA A 308 -4.81 -32.44 -30.21
CA ALA A 308 -3.64 -32.62 -31.10
C ALA A 308 -2.33 -32.31 -30.39
N LEU A 309 -2.29 -31.22 -29.62
CA LEU A 309 -1.12 -30.79 -28.83
C LEU A 309 -0.77 -31.83 -27.75
N SER A 310 -1.78 -32.35 -27.04
CA SER A 310 -1.58 -33.35 -26.00
C SER A 310 -1.06 -34.68 -26.59
N HIS A 311 -1.61 -35.13 -27.71
CA HIS A 311 -1.06 -36.31 -28.40
C HIS A 311 0.37 -36.10 -28.90
N TYR A 312 0.72 -34.88 -29.33
CA TYR A 312 2.11 -34.56 -29.70
C TYR A 312 3.05 -34.61 -28.51
N MET A 313 2.63 -34.07 -27.33
CA MET A 313 3.38 -34.18 -26.07
C MET A 313 3.53 -35.66 -25.63
N MET A 314 2.49 -36.48 -25.82
CA MET A 314 2.52 -37.91 -25.52
C MET A 314 3.52 -38.64 -26.42
N GLU A 315 3.55 -38.37 -27.75
CA GLU A 315 4.54 -38.90 -28.68
C GLU A 315 5.97 -38.59 -28.21
N LYS A 316 6.21 -37.39 -27.71
CA LYS A 316 7.51 -36.96 -27.16
C LYS A 316 7.79 -37.47 -25.76
N LYS A 317 6.88 -38.22 -25.15
CA LYS A 317 6.98 -38.76 -23.77
C LYS A 317 7.21 -37.66 -22.73
N ALA A 318 6.57 -36.51 -22.93
CA ALA A 318 6.67 -35.37 -22.03
C ALA A 318 5.85 -35.57 -20.73
N PHE A 319 4.73 -36.29 -20.82
CA PHE A 319 3.86 -36.58 -19.66
C PHE A 319 4.51 -37.55 -18.68
N PRO A 320 4.20 -37.43 -17.37
CA PRO A 320 4.58 -38.46 -16.41
C PRO A 320 3.82 -39.78 -16.68
N GLU A 321 4.40 -40.91 -16.22
CA GLU A 321 3.88 -42.25 -16.51
C GLU A 321 2.46 -42.52 -16.01
N TRP A 322 2.02 -41.79 -14.98
CA TRP A 322 0.67 -41.88 -14.40
C TRP A 322 -0.39 -41.07 -15.13
N ALA A 323 -0.03 -40.20 -16.07
CA ALA A 323 -0.97 -39.27 -16.71
C ALA A 323 -1.91 -40.01 -17.67
N ASP A 324 -3.21 -39.91 -17.40
CA ASP A 324 -4.26 -40.18 -18.38
C ASP A 324 -4.56 -38.94 -19.18
N LEU A 325 -4.56 -39.03 -20.50
CA LEU A 325 -4.68 -37.90 -21.40
C LEU A 325 -6.09 -37.29 -21.40
N GLU A 326 -7.12 -38.13 -21.46
CA GLU A 326 -8.50 -37.63 -21.50
C GLU A 326 -8.91 -37.05 -20.14
N GLU A 327 -8.57 -37.68 -19.03
CA GLU A 327 -8.80 -37.14 -17.69
C GLU A 327 -8.05 -35.80 -17.49
N THR A 328 -6.83 -35.70 -17.98
CA THR A 328 -6.03 -34.46 -17.90
C THR A 328 -6.70 -33.32 -18.68
N LEU A 329 -7.19 -33.59 -19.88
CA LEU A 329 -7.89 -32.62 -20.71
C LEU A 329 -9.24 -32.17 -20.09
N GLU A 330 -10.01 -33.13 -19.61
CA GLU A 330 -11.29 -32.83 -18.91
C GLU A 330 -11.04 -31.92 -17.71
N PHE A 331 -10.04 -32.24 -16.90
CA PHE A 331 -9.67 -31.43 -15.74
C PHE A 331 -9.14 -30.02 -16.15
N TYR A 332 -8.36 -29.91 -17.21
CA TYR A 332 -7.92 -28.64 -17.75
C TYR A 332 -9.10 -27.77 -18.20
N PHE A 333 -10.12 -28.34 -18.88
CA PHE A 333 -11.31 -27.60 -19.30
C PHE A 333 -12.15 -27.16 -18.10
N GLN A 334 -12.24 -28.00 -17.05
CA GLN A 334 -12.91 -27.62 -15.81
C GLN A 334 -12.21 -26.42 -15.16
N CYS A 335 -10.88 -26.45 -15.03
CA CYS A 335 -10.11 -25.32 -14.49
C CYS A 335 -10.32 -24.02 -15.29
N CYS A 336 -10.43 -24.08 -16.62
CA CYS A 336 -10.70 -22.91 -17.47
C CYS A 336 -12.10 -22.34 -17.28
N SER A 337 -13.06 -23.18 -16.82
CA SER A 337 -14.48 -22.88 -16.72
C SER A 337 -14.93 -22.44 -15.31
N ILE A 338 -14.00 -22.28 -14.38
CA ILE A 338 -14.24 -21.67 -13.07
C ILE A 338 -14.67 -20.21 -13.28
N GLU A 339 -15.65 -19.75 -12.51
CA GLU A 339 -16.16 -18.38 -12.58
C GLU A 339 -15.76 -17.57 -11.37
N LEU A 340 -15.29 -16.35 -11.65
CA LEU A 340 -15.02 -15.29 -10.70
C LEU A 340 -15.57 -13.97 -11.25
N ASN A 341 -15.66 -12.97 -10.38
CA ASN A 341 -15.83 -11.59 -10.78
C ASN A 341 -14.53 -10.78 -10.59
N ALA A 342 -14.51 -9.52 -11.03
CA ALA A 342 -13.29 -8.70 -10.97
C ALA A 342 -12.87 -8.40 -9.53
N ASP A 343 -13.82 -8.21 -8.62
CA ASP A 343 -13.54 -7.96 -7.20
C ASP A 343 -12.79 -9.14 -6.57
N GLN A 344 -13.29 -10.37 -6.79
CA GLN A 344 -12.63 -11.61 -6.34
C GLN A 344 -11.26 -11.81 -6.98
N MET A 345 -11.12 -11.62 -8.29
CA MET A 345 -9.85 -11.79 -8.99
C MET A 345 -8.79 -10.78 -8.50
N SER A 346 -9.20 -9.58 -8.07
CA SER A 346 -8.28 -8.60 -7.49
C SER A 346 -7.67 -9.09 -6.16
N VAL A 347 -8.44 -9.85 -5.36
CA VAL A 347 -7.93 -10.47 -4.12
C VAL A 347 -6.96 -11.61 -4.43
N VAL A 348 -7.26 -12.44 -5.44
CA VAL A 348 -6.32 -13.47 -5.92
C VAL A 348 -4.99 -12.82 -6.30
N ALA A 349 -5.03 -11.76 -7.13
CA ALA A 349 -3.83 -11.03 -7.54
C ALA A 349 -3.10 -10.39 -6.36
N ALA A 350 -3.84 -9.86 -5.36
CA ALA A 350 -3.25 -9.29 -4.15
C ALA A 350 -2.62 -10.35 -3.24
N THR A 351 -3.20 -11.55 -3.17
CA THR A 351 -2.59 -12.72 -2.49
C THR A 351 -1.24 -13.06 -3.14
N MET A 352 -1.17 -13.03 -4.47
CA MET A 352 0.09 -13.21 -5.19
C MET A 352 1.08 -12.08 -4.92
N ALA A 353 0.61 -10.81 -4.91
CA ALA A 353 1.41 -9.64 -4.59
C ALA A 353 1.97 -9.69 -3.15
N ASN A 354 1.24 -10.30 -2.23
CA ASN A 354 1.58 -10.48 -0.82
C ASN A 354 2.36 -11.79 -0.55
N GLY A 355 3.08 -12.28 -1.56
CA GLY A 355 3.92 -13.46 -1.45
C GLY A 355 3.16 -14.75 -1.15
N GLY A 356 1.86 -14.83 -1.45
CA GLY A 356 1.00 -15.99 -1.23
C GLY A 356 0.20 -15.97 0.08
N THR A 357 0.15 -14.83 0.76
CA THR A 357 -0.69 -14.61 1.95
C THR A 357 -1.93 -13.80 1.56
N CYS A 358 -3.11 -14.34 1.80
CA CYS A 358 -4.36 -13.64 1.49
C CYS A 358 -4.49 -12.37 2.34
N PRO A 359 -4.68 -11.18 1.73
CA PRO A 359 -4.76 -9.93 2.48
C PRO A 359 -6.07 -9.77 3.27
N ILE A 360 -7.08 -10.58 3.01
CA ILE A 360 -8.40 -10.50 3.66
C ILE A 360 -8.49 -11.45 4.86
N THR A 361 -7.86 -12.63 4.78
CA THR A 361 -7.91 -13.62 5.86
C THR A 361 -6.61 -13.68 6.65
N GLY A 362 -5.50 -13.22 6.08
CA GLY A 362 -4.15 -13.41 6.65
C GLY A 362 -3.61 -14.83 6.46
N GLU A 363 -4.34 -15.72 5.78
CA GLU A 363 -3.94 -17.09 5.56
C GLU A 363 -2.76 -17.18 4.59
N LYS A 364 -1.73 -17.95 4.94
CA LYS A 364 -0.62 -18.28 4.06
C LYS A 364 -1.02 -19.45 3.17
N ILE A 365 -1.39 -19.18 1.91
CA ILE A 365 -1.91 -20.17 0.97
C ILE A 365 -0.79 -20.80 0.14
N PHE A 366 0.16 -20.00 -0.34
CA PHE A 366 1.30 -20.44 -1.11
C PHE A 366 2.62 -19.98 -0.50
N LYS A 367 3.71 -20.74 -0.74
CA LYS A 367 5.05 -20.31 -0.38
C LYS A 367 5.49 -19.09 -1.18
N THR A 368 6.32 -18.25 -0.58
CA THR A 368 6.88 -17.08 -1.26
C THR A 368 7.71 -17.46 -2.49
N SER A 369 8.44 -18.57 -2.44
CA SER A 369 9.19 -19.09 -3.59
C SER A 369 8.29 -19.49 -4.76
N THR A 370 7.13 -20.09 -4.49
CA THR A 370 6.12 -20.41 -5.51
C THR A 370 5.63 -19.13 -6.19
N MET A 371 5.36 -18.08 -5.40
CA MET A 371 4.96 -16.78 -5.95
C MET A 371 6.05 -16.17 -6.82
N GLN A 372 7.32 -16.18 -6.38
CA GLN A 372 8.45 -15.69 -7.17
C GLN A 372 8.53 -16.38 -8.54
N HIS A 373 8.42 -17.70 -8.58
CA HIS A 373 8.45 -18.46 -9.84
C HIS A 373 7.26 -18.13 -10.73
N CYS A 374 6.05 -18.08 -10.16
CA CYS A 374 4.85 -17.77 -10.93
C CYS A 374 4.87 -16.35 -11.49
N LEU A 375 5.20 -15.35 -10.68
CA LEU A 375 5.29 -13.94 -11.11
C LEU A 375 6.38 -13.72 -12.18
N SER A 376 7.51 -14.43 -12.10
CA SER A 376 8.55 -14.38 -13.12
C SER A 376 8.04 -14.88 -14.48
N LEU A 377 7.25 -15.96 -14.50
CA LEU A 377 6.65 -16.47 -15.73
C LEU A 377 5.46 -15.64 -16.20
N MET A 378 4.69 -15.05 -15.30
CA MET A 378 3.66 -14.07 -15.67
C MET A 378 4.27 -12.84 -16.34
N TYR A 379 5.43 -12.39 -15.87
CA TYR A 379 6.15 -11.26 -16.46
C TYR A 379 6.62 -11.54 -17.89
N SER A 380 7.20 -12.73 -18.14
CA SER A 380 7.80 -13.08 -19.43
C SER A 380 6.84 -13.73 -20.44
N CYS A 381 5.75 -14.38 -19.97
CA CYS A 381 4.90 -15.24 -20.80
C CYS A 381 3.38 -15.02 -20.58
N GLY A 382 2.96 -14.06 -19.74
CA GLY A 382 1.57 -13.99 -19.27
C GLY A 382 0.59 -13.33 -20.23
N MET A 383 1.04 -12.53 -21.20
CA MET A 383 0.23 -11.71 -22.09
C MET A 383 0.23 -12.22 -23.54
N TYR A 384 0.26 -13.54 -23.70
CA TYR A 384 0.35 -14.21 -25.03
C TYR A 384 1.55 -13.67 -25.84
N ASP A 385 1.36 -13.45 -27.13
CA ASP A 385 2.41 -12.94 -28.02
C ASP A 385 2.77 -11.46 -27.77
N TYR A 386 2.00 -10.79 -26.90
CA TYR A 386 2.23 -9.42 -26.44
C TYR A 386 3.15 -9.34 -25.20
N SER A 387 3.61 -10.47 -24.66
CA SER A 387 4.35 -10.49 -23.39
C SER A 387 5.63 -9.67 -23.40
N GLY A 388 6.37 -9.68 -24.50
CA GLY A 388 7.60 -8.86 -24.65
C GLY A 388 7.30 -7.36 -24.65
N GLU A 389 6.33 -6.93 -25.43
CA GLU A 389 5.90 -5.53 -25.51
C GLU A 389 5.26 -5.07 -24.18
N TRP A 390 4.52 -5.97 -23.54
CA TRP A 390 3.97 -5.71 -22.20
C TRP A 390 5.07 -5.49 -21.15
N ALA A 391 6.09 -6.34 -21.13
CA ALA A 391 7.22 -6.21 -20.24
C ALA A 391 8.00 -4.90 -20.47
N PHE A 392 8.06 -4.43 -21.73
CA PHE A 392 8.72 -3.18 -22.09
C PHE A 392 7.90 -1.94 -21.72
N ILE A 393 6.56 -1.93 -21.96
CA ILE A 393 5.73 -0.75 -21.77
C ILE A 393 5.14 -0.69 -20.34
N VAL A 394 4.63 -1.82 -19.84
CA VAL A 394 3.91 -1.91 -18.56
C VAL A 394 4.82 -2.38 -17.43
N GLY A 395 5.69 -3.35 -17.72
CA GLY A 395 6.71 -3.81 -16.80
C GLY A 395 6.21 -4.48 -15.53
N LEU A 396 5.02 -5.09 -15.56
CA LEU A 396 4.37 -5.73 -14.41
C LEU A 396 4.02 -7.19 -14.73
N PRO A 397 4.14 -8.13 -13.78
CA PRO A 397 3.60 -9.47 -13.92
C PRO A 397 2.08 -9.42 -14.19
N ALA A 398 1.65 -10.09 -15.26
CA ALA A 398 0.24 -10.13 -15.63
C ALA A 398 -0.15 -11.45 -16.28
N LYS A 399 -1.45 -11.78 -16.24
CA LYS A 399 -2.01 -12.91 -17.00
C LYS A 399 -3.32 -12.53 -17.66
N SER A 400 -3.36 -12.69 -18.97
CA SER A 400 -4.54 -12.44 -19.79
C SER A 400 -5.39 -13.70 -19.96
N GLY A 401 -6.70 -13.53 -19.99
CA GLY A 401 -7.70 -14.55 -20.29
C GLY A 401 -8.61 -14.12 -21.42
N VAL A 402 -8.98 -15.04 -22.32
CA VAL A 402 -9.85 -14.75 -23.49
C VAL A 402 -11.28 -14.39 -23.12
N SER A 403 -11.67 -14.48 -21.86
CA SER A 403 -12.90 -13.86 -21.32
C SER A 403 -12.81 -12.32 -21.22
N GLY A 404 -11.66 -11.74 -21.51
CA GLY A 404 -11.39 -10.31 -21.37
C GLY A 404 -10.81 -9.90 -20.01
N ALA A 405 -10.50 -10.85 -19.13
CA ALA A 405 -9.87 -10.57 -17.85
C ALA A 405 -8.35 -10.41 -18.00
N VAL A 406 -7.80 -9.40 -17.36
CA VAL A 406 -6.36 -9.19 -17.18
C VAL A 406 -6.08 -9.10 -15.68
N MET A 407 -5.44 -10.11 -15.14
CA MET A 407 -4.96 -10.15 -13.76
C MET A 407 -3.53 -9.56 -13.73
N VAL A 408 -3.32 -8.52 -12.94
CA VAL A 408 -2.02 -7.81 -12.83
C VAL A 408 -1.57 -7.80 -11.38
N VAL A 409 -0.29 -7.97 -11.16
CA VAL A 409 0.31 -8.01 -9.83
C VAL A 409 1.37 -6.93 -9.72
N ILE A 410 1.24 -6.05 -8.73
CA ILE A 410 2.29 -5.11 -8.33
C ILE A 410 2.87 -5.65 -7.02
N PRO A 411 4.04 -6.33 -7.06
CA PRO A 411 4.59 -7.03 -5.90
C PRO A 411 4.73 -6.11 -4.68
N ASN A 412 4.33 -6.60 -3.50
CA ASN A 412 4.34 -5.89 -2.21
C ASN A 412 3.44 -4.64 -2.16
N VAL A 413 2.58 -4.41 -3.16
CA VAL A 413 1.68 -3.24 -3.21
C VAL A 413 0.23 -3.69 -3.35
N LEU A 414 -0.15 -4.22 -4.51
CA LEU A 414 -1.54 -4.54 -4.81
C LEU A 414 -1.71 -5.59 -5.91
N GLY A 415 -2.88 -6.19 -5.94
CA GLY A 415 -3.43 -6.93 -7.06
C GLY A 415 -4.51 -6.13 -7.76
N LEU A 416 -4.58 -6.28 -9.08
CA LEU A 416 -5.52 -5.58 -9.94
C LEU A 416 -6.17 -6.57 -10.90
N CYS A 417 -7.47 -6.47 -11.08
CA CYS A 417 -8.21 -7.12 -12.15
C CYS A 417 -8.90 -6.06 -13.02
N ILE A 418 -8.62 -6.11 -14.31
CA ILE A 418 -9.38 -5.38 -15.32
C ILE A 418 -10.14 -6.42 -16.15
N TRP A 419 -11.44 -6.24 -16.28
CA TRP A 419 -12.27 -7.10 -17.12
C TRP A 419 -13.03 -6.26 -18.13
N SER A 420 -12.80 -6.56 -19.41
CA SER A 420 -13.57 -6.04 -20.54
C SER A 420 -13.45 -7.02 -21.70
N PRO A 421 -14.58 -7.51 -22.25
CA PRO A 421 -14.59 -8.71 -23.10
C PRO A 421 -14.03 -8.51 -24.50
N ASN A 422 -13.93 -7.28 -25.02
CA ASN A 422 -13.36 -7.03 -26.35
C ASN A 422 -11.83 -7.21 -26.35
N LEU A 423 -11.36 -8.10 -27.23
CA LEU A 423 -9.96 -8.50 -27.37
C LEU A 423 -9.33 -7.87 -28.60
N ASP A 424 -8.03 -7.59 -28.50
CA ASP A 424 -7.18 -7.25 -29.63
C ASP A 424 -6.83 -8.46 -30.49
N THR A 425 -6.04 -8.26 -31.55
CA THR A 425 -5.62 -9.34 -32.47
C THR A 425 -4.70 -10.38 -31.81
N GLN A 426 -4.16 -10.09 -30.62
CA GLN A 426 -3.29 -10.97 -29.85
C GLN A 426 -4.05 -11.69 -28.72
N GLY A 427 -5.36 -11.41 -28.58
CA GLY A 427 -6.23 -12.06 -27.60
C GLY A 427 -6.27 -11.39 -26.23
N ASN A 428 -5.72 -10.17 -26.07
CA ASN A 428 -5.74 -9.42 -24.84
C ASN A 428 -6.89 -8.40 -24.80
N SER A 429 -7.46 -8.14 -23.63
CA SER A 429 -8.48 -7.12 -23.46
C SER A 429 -7.96 -5.74 -23.88
N VAL A 430 -8.62 -5.10 -24.87
CA VAL A 430 -8.23 -3.78 -25.39
C VAL A 430 -8.24 -2.74 -24.26
N ARG A 431 -9.33 -2.65 -23.50
CA ARG A 431 -9.44 -1.73 -22.35
C ARG A 431 -8.45 -2.13 -21.24
N GLY A 432 -8.25 -3.44 -21.02
CA GLY A 432 -7.30 -3.93 -20.00
C GLY A 432 -5.87 -3.48 -20.26
N VAL A 433 -5.41 -3.63 -21.49
CA VAL A 433 -4.06 -3.20 -21.92
C VAL A 433 -3.93 -1.68 -21.82
N GLU A 434 -4.89 -0.93 -22.34
CA GLU A 434 -4.84 0.53 -22.31
C GLU A 434 -4.90 1.08 -20.88
N PHE A 435 -5.72 0.50 -20.00
CA PHE A 435 -5.77 0.87 -18.60
C PHE A 435 -4.40 0.74 -17.93
N CYS A 436 -3.71 -0.37 -18.14
CA CYS A 436 -2.38 -0.60 -17.56
C CYS A 436 -1.32 0.36 -18.12
N LYS A 437 -1.38 0.71 -19.41
CA LYS A 437 -0.52 1.73 -20.00
C LYS A 437 -0.71 3.10 -19.33
N GLN A 438 -1.96 3.49 -19.08
CA GLN A 438 -2.28 4.74 -18.38
C GLN A 438 -1.88 4.68 -16.90
N LEU A 439 -2.04 3.51 -16.25
CA LEU A 439 -1.65 3.29 -14.86
C LEU A 439 -0.14 3.53 -14.66
N VAL A 440 0.71 2.87 -15.46
CA VAL A 440 2.17 3.00 -15.33
C VAL A 440 2.69 4.36 -15.82
N LYS A 441 1.91 5.08 -16.63
CA LYS A 441 2.21 6.46 -16.99
C LYS A 441 1.92 7.41 -15.82
N LYS A 442 0.90 7.11 -15.01
CA LYS A 442 0.48 7.95 -13.89
C LYS A 442 1.27 7.66 -12.62
N PHE A 443 1.49 6.37 -12.33
CA PHE A 443 2.08 5.92 -11.08
C PHE A 443 3.46 5.29 -11.29
N SER A 444 4.34 5.49 -10.33
CA SER A 444 5.68 4.90 -10.26
C SER A 444 5.58 3.43 -9.79
N VAL A 445 5.15 2.55 -10.71
CA VAL A 445 4.91 1.12 -10.43
C VAL A 445 5.57 0.17 -11.44
N HIS A 446 6.13 0.67 -12.53
CA HIS A 446 6.93 -0.13 -13.46
C HIS A 446 8.18 -0.66 -12.75
N ASN A 447 8.60 -1.89 -13.04
CA ASN A 447 9.74 -2.53 -12.36
C ASN A 447 11.03 -1.70 -12.36
N TYR A 448 11.21 -0.82 -13.35
CA TYR A 448 12.40 0.02 -13.51
C TYR A 448 12.18 1.50 -13.21
N ASP A 449 11.01 1.89 -12.70
CA ASP A 449 10.73 3.29 -12.32
C ASP A 449 11.67 3.81 -11.22
N SER A 450 12.24 2.92 -10.40
CA SER A 450 13.24 3.27 -9.39
C SER A 450 14.56 3.80 -9.95
N LEU A 451 14.80 3.65 -11.26
CA LEU A 451 15.99 4.19 -11.93
C LEU A 451 15.83 5.67 -12.28
N ASP A 452 14.60 6.17 -12.35
CA ASP A 452 14.27 7.55 -12.64
C ASP A 452 13.84 8.30 -11.37
N PHE A 453 14.82 8.85 -10.66
CA PHE A 453 14.59 9.63 -9.43
C PHE A 453 13.90 10.99 -9.69
N GLN A 454 13.77 11.39 -10.95
CA GLN A 454 13.17 12.67 -11.37
C GLN A 454 11.80 12.50 -12.02
N SER A 455 11.23 11.30 -11.94
CA SER A 455 9.97 10.97 -12.57
C SER A 455 8.81 11.80 -11.99
N GLU A 456 8.01 12.39 -12.86
CA GLU A 456 6.74 13.07 -12.51
C GLU A 456 5.65 12.09 -12.04
N LYS A 457 5.91 10.78 -12.08
CA LYS A 457 4.95 9.76 -11.68
C LYS A 457 4.69 9.81 -10.19
N LYS A 458 3.42 9.67 -9.81
CA LYS A 458 3.03 9.57 -8.41
C LYS A 458 3.48 8.22 -7.81
N ASN A 459 4.18 8.25 -6.68
CA ASN A 459 4.35 7.04 -5.87
C ASN A 459 3.10 6.88 -4.98
N PRO A 460 2.26 5.85 -5.20
CA PRO A 460 1.02 5.71 -4.44
C PRO A 460 1.25 5.39 -2.95
N ARG A 461 2.48 5.00 -2.57
CA ARG A 461 2.88 4.68 -1.19
C ARG A 461 3.28 5.89 -0.37
N VAL A 462 3.35 7.09 -0.98
CA VAL A 462 3.72 8.35 -0.34
C VAL A 462 2.51 9.27 -0.34
N SER A 463 2.18 9.87 0.82
CA SER A 463 1.05 10.80 0.92
C SER A 463 1.30 12.08 0.10
N PRO A 464 0.26 12.75 -0.41
CA PRO A 464 0.40 14.01 -1.15
C PRO A 464 1.16 15.08 -0.37
N ILE A 465 0.86 15.24 0.91
CA ILE A 465 1.51 16.23 1.79
C ILE A 465 2.98 15.91 2.01
N GLN A 466 3.30 14.64 2.25
CA GLN A 466 4.70 14.23 2.37
C GLN A 466 5.46 14.50 1.07
N ARG A 467 4.83 14.27 -0.07
CA ARG A 467 5.41 14.53 -1.39
C ARG A 467 5.64 16.02 -1.61
N GLU A 468 4.64 16.86 -1.33
CA GLU A 468 4.73 18.32 -1.49
C GLU A 468 5.81 18.90 -0.58
N SER A 469 5.85 18.46 0.68
CA SER A 469 6.90 18.84 1.63
C SER A 469 8.29 18.38 1.17
N GLU A 470 8.43 17.15 0.66
CA GLU A 470 9.70 16.62 0.13
C GLU A 470 10.12 17.35 -1.15
N GLU A 471 9.19 17.66 -2.07
CA GLU A 471 9.46 18.40 -3.31
C GLU A 471 9.91 19.85 -3.02
N THR A 472 9.21 20.56 -2.14
CA THR A 472 9.57 21.93 -1.72
C THR A 472 10.94 21.94 -1.02
N THR A 473 11.15 21.03 -0.07
CA THR A 473 12.42 20.93 0.65
C THR A 473 13.58 20.61 -0.31
N SER A 474 13.35 19.69 -1.25
CA SER A 474 14.36 19.32 -2.25
C SER A 474 14.66 20.46 -3.21
N LEU A 475 13.64 21.23 -3.67
CA LEU A 475 13.82 22.40 -4.52
C LEU A 475 14.65 23.49 -3.83
N ILE A 476 14.36 23.76 -2.56
CA ILE A 476 15.09 24.71 -1.73
C ILE A 476 16.55 24.26 -1.51
N GLU A 477 16.77 22.98 -1.25
CA GLU A 477 18.12 22.40 -1.09
C GLU A 477 18.94 22.51 -2.38
N VAL A 478 18.33 22.20 -3.53
CA VAL A 478 18.97 22.33 -4.85
C VAL A 478 19.33 23.80 -5.14
N ALA A 479 18.43 24.74 -4.80
CA ALA A 479 18.70 26.17 -4.92
C ALA A 479 19.87 26.63 -4.02
N SER A 480 19.95 26.10 -2.80
CA SER A 480 21.05 26.40 -1.88
C SER A 480 22.41 25.91 -2.37
N ARG A 481 22.44 24.87 -3.21
CA ARG A 481 23.65 24.33 -3.85
C ARG A 481 24.00 24.98 -5.17
N GLY A 482 23.11 25.80 -5.73
CA GLY A 482 23.30 26.46 -7.02
C GLY A 482 23.14 25.55 -8.23
N ASP A 483 22.43 24.42 -8.10
CA ASP A 483 22.21 23.45 -9.18
C ASP A 483 21.09 23.91 -10.13
N LEU A 484 21.46 24.75 -11.09
CA LEU A 484 20.53 25.27 -12.08
C LEU A 484 19.87 24.17 -12.92
N THR A 485 20.58 23.08 -13.20
CA THR A 485 20.05 21.97 -14.00
C THR A 485 18.87 21.30 -13.30
N ALA A 486 19.03 20.99 -12.01
CA ALA A 486 17.96 20.40 -11.22
C ALA A 486 16.79 21.37 -11.04
N ILE A 487 17.01 22.67 -10.80
CA ILE A 487 15.93 23.67 -10.70
C ILE A 487 15.13 23.78 -12.00
N THR A 488 15.80 23.75 -13.16
CA THR A 488 15.12 23.74 -14.47
C THR A 488 14.21 22.53 -14.62
N GLN A 489 14.60 21.38 -14.09
CA GLN A 489 13.75 20.18 -14.10
C GLN A 489 12.52 20.33 -13.21
N TYR A 490 12.63 20.93 -12.02
CA TYR A 490 11.48 21.24 -11.16
C TYR A 490 10.51 22.21 -11.86
N GLN A 491 11.03 23.22 -12.54
CA GLN A 491 10.22 24.17 -13.32
C GLN A 491 9.47 23.47 -14.47
N ILE A 492 10.13 22.60 -15.25
CA ILE A 492 9.48 21.80 -16.31
C ILE A 492 8.39 20.88 -15.74
N ARG A 493 8.58 20.34 -14.56
CA ARG A 493 7.60 19.51 -13.84
C ARG A 493 6.41 20.30 -13.30
N GLY A 494 6.43 21.62 -13.36
CA GLY A 494 5.36 22.48 -12.87
C GLY A 494 5.35 22.69 -11.36
N VAL A 495 6.47 22.40 -10.67
CA VAL A 495 6.62 22.73 -9.26
C VAL A 495 6.65 24.23 -9.10
N ASP A 496 5.92 24.76 -8.11
CA ASP A 496 5.88 26.19 -7.85
C ASP A 496 7.25 26.67 -7.35
N LEU A 497 7.91 27.50 -8.15
CA LEU A 497 9.22 28.07 -7.80
C LEU A 497 9.14 29.14 -6.71
N ASN A 498 7.92 29.60 -6.34
CA ASN A 498 7.67 30.46 -5.18
C ASN A 498 7.39 29.68 -3.90
N ALA A 499 7.28 28.35 -3.98
CA ALA A 499 7.02 27.54 -2.80
C ALA A 499 8.10 27.81 -1.75
N GLY A 500 7.65 28.18 -0.55
CA GLY A 500 8.50 28.39 0.61
C GLY A 500 8.47 27.17 1.52
N ASP A 501 9.52 26.97 2.31
CA ASP A 501 9.46 26.09 3.47
C ASP A 501 8.53 26.69 4.54
N TYR A 502 8.39 25.99 5.67
CA TYR A 502 7.55 26.47 6.78
C TYR A 502 8.07 27.76 7.44
N ASP A 503 9.28 28.24 7.06
CA ASP A 503 9.81 29.56 7.41
C ASP A 503 9.53 30.61 6.34
N ASN A 504 8.74 30.24 5.32
CA ASN A 504 8.50 31.01 4.11
C ASN A 504 9.79 31.37 3.34
N ARG A 505 10.87 30.55 3.53
CA ARG A 505 12.08 30.71 2.75
C ARG A 505 11.92 30.02 1.42
N THR A 506 11.97 30.79 0.36
CA THR A 506 11.82 30.30 -1.02
C THR A 506 13.17 29.86 -1.61
N PRO A 507 13.20 29.14 -2.74
CA PRO A 507 14.40 28.85 -3.48
C PRO A 507 15.27 30.11 -3.74
N LEU A 508 14.60 31.27 -3.98
CA LEU A 508 15.30 32.52 -4.22
C LEU A 508 16.06 33.05 -2.98
N HIS A 509 15.52 32.86 -1.77
CA HIS A 509 16.22 33.18 -0.52
C HIS A 509 17.52 32.39 -0.40
N LEU A 510 17.45 31.08 -0.62
CA LEU A 510 18.60 30.19 -0.44
C LEU A 510 19.65 30.37 -1.55
N ALA A 511 19.21 30.59 -2.79
CA ALA A 511 20.10 30.91 -3.89
C ALA A 511 20.82 32.27 -3.67
N ALA A 512 20.12 33.24 -3.10
CA ALA A 512 20.67 34.55 -2.73
C ALA A 512 21.66 34.45 -1.59
N ALA A 513 21.31 33.68 -0.52
CA ALA A 513 22.19 33.40 0.61
C ALA A 513 23.45 32.62 0.21
N GLY A 514 23.36 31.72 -0.79
CA GLY A 514 24.48 30.97 -1.36
C GLY A 514 25.28 31.73 -2.42
N GLY A 515 24.83 32.92 -2.84
CA GLY A 515 25.47 33.74 -3.88
C GLY A 515 25.40 33.17 -5.30
N HIS A 516 24.44 32.29 -5.57
CA HIS A 516 24.28 31.55 -6.82
C HIS A 516 23.60 32.40 -7.91
N LYS A 517 24.35 33.39 -8.44
CA LYS A 517 23.84 34.37 -9.41
C LYS A 517 23.05 33.79 -10.58
N ASN A 518 23.48 32.63 -11.13
CA ASN A 518 22.81 32.00 -12.28
C ASN A 518 21.42 31.48 -11.89
N VAL A 519 21.28 30.91 -10.69
CA VAL A 519 20.01 30.45 -10.13
C VAL A 519 19.11 31.63 -9.81
N VAL A 520 19.66 32.69 -9.19
CA VAL A 520 18.93 33.94 -8.91
C VAL A 520 18.37 34.55 -10.20
N SER A 521 19.19 34.67 -11.26
CA SER A 521 18.72 35.19 -12.57
C SER A 521 17.62 34.29 -13.15
N PHE A 522 17.81 32.98 -13.14
CA PHE A 522 16.84 32.04 -13.66
C PHE A 522 15.48 32.13 -12.95
N LEU A 523 15.46 32.16 -11.62
CA LEU A 523 14.24 32.27 -10.82
C LEU A 523 13.49 33.56 -11.14
N ILE A 524 14.21 34.69 -11.23
CA ILE A 524 13.64 36.02 -11.60
C ILE A 524 13.06 35.99 -12.99
N GLU A 525 13.76 35.44 -14.00
CA GLU A 525 13.27 35.27 -15.38
C GLU A 525 11.99 34.46 -15.48
N HIS A 526 11.76 33.55 -14.51
CA HIS A 526 10.56 32.72 -14.43
C HIS A 526 9.46 33.30 -13.53
N GLY A 527 9.56 34.60 -13.17
CA GLY A 527 8.50 35.34 -12.52
C GLY A 527 8.35 35.09 -11.03
N VAL A 528 9.40 34.61 -10.37
CA VAL A 528 9.41 34.45 -8.91
C VAL A 528 9.36 35.83 -8.23
N ASP A 529 8.58 35.94 -7.14
CA ASP A 529 8.48 37.19 -6.39
C ASP A 529 9.82 37.46 -5.67
N VAL A 530 10.46 38.59 -6.06
CA VAL A 530 11.76 39.00 -5.52
C VAL A 530 11.67 39.65 -4.14
N ASN A 531 10.47 39.93 -3.65
CA ASN A 531 10.19 40.64 -2.41
C ASN A 531 9.47 39.79 -1.36
N VAL A 532 9.35 38.48 -1.60
CA VAL A 532 8.81 37.57 -0.59
C VAL A 532 9.66 37.74 0.68
N SER A 533 8.96 37.91 1.80
CA SER A 533 9.61 37.98 3.09
C SER A 533 9.54 36.61 3.79
N ASP A 534 10.66 36.17 4.31
CA ASP A 534 10.64 35.06 5.23
C ASP A 534 9.98 35.46 6.56
N ARG A 535 9.80 34.54 7.46
CA ARG A 535 9.13 34.80 8.75
C ARG A 535 9.84 35.82 9.65
N TRP A 536 11.10 36.14 9.36
CA TRP A 536 11.85 37.17 10.09
C TRP A 536 11.76 38.55 9.40
N GLY A 537 11.01 38.64 8.32
CA GLY A 537 10.89 39.84 7.52
C GLY A 537 12.07 40.08 6.59
N CYS A 538 12.97 39.09 6.42
CA CYS A 538 14.07 39.16 5.48
C CYS A 538 13.60 38.81 4.06
N THR A 539 14.06 39.54 3.08
CA THR A 539 13.88 39.22 1.66
C THR A 539 15.16 38.58 1.10
N PRO A 540 15.12 37.96 -0.08
CA PRO A 540 16.33 37.43 -0.73
C PRO A 540 17.46 38.45 -0.85
N LEU A 541 17.13 39.77 -0.96
CA LEU A 541 18.11 40.82 -0.96
C LEU A 541 18.81 40.99 0.39
N ASN A 542 18.09 40.84 1.52
CA ASN A 542 18.70 40.82 2.85
C ASN A 542 19.71 39.68 2.94
N ASP A 543 19.33 38.47 2.55
CA ASP A 543 20.19 37.29 2.58
C ASP A 543 21.47 37.46 1.76
N ALA A 544 21.35 37.96 0.52
CA ALA A 544 22.50 38.20 -0.34
C ALA A 544 23.48 39.21 0.25
N GLU A 545 22.99 40.30 0.86
CA GLU A 545 23.82 41.34 1.44
C GLU A 545 24.45 40.92 2.77
N GLN A 546 23.71 40.20 3.63
CA GLN A 546 24.24 39.69 4.90
C GLN A 546 25.39 38.69 4.68
N GLN A 547 25.26 37.83 3.66
CA GLN A 547 26.26 36.84 3.29
C GLN A 547 27.37 37.43 2.40
N GLY A 548 27.32 38.74 2.05
CA GLY A 548 28.34 39.42 1.27
C GLY A 548 28.36 39.11 -0.23
N HIS A 549 27.24 38.57 -0.78
CA HIS A 549 27.14 38.16 -2.18
C HIS A 549 26.72 39.34 -3.11
N ALA A 550 27.65 40.28 -3.34
CA ALA A 550 27.42 41.52 -4.09
C ALA A 550 26.80 41.29 -5.52
N ALA A 551 27.20 40.22 -6.21
CA ALA A 551 26.67 39.90 -7.54
C ALA A 551 25.18 39.50 -7.53
N ALA A 552 24.79 38.64 -6.58
CA ALA A 552 23.40 38.24 -6.39
C ALA A 552 22.55 39.48 -5.93
N ALA A 553 23.07 40.26 -5.00
CA ALA A 553 22.42 41.48 -4.53
C ALA A 553 22.20 42.53 -5.66
N ALA A 554 23.15 42.65 -6.58
CA ALA A 554 23.00 43.55 -7.75
C ALA A 554 21.88 43.08 -8.65
N ILE A 555 21.79 41.80 -9.00
CA ILE A 555 20.72 41.20 -9.82
C ILE A 555 19.35 41.42 -9.17
N LEU A 556 19.24 41.13 -7.86
CA LEU A 556 18.00 41.32 -7.12
C LEU A 556 17.55 42.77 -7.10
N LYS A 557 18.47 43.76 -6.93
CA LYS A 557 18.16 45.19 -6.99
C LYS A 557 17.69 45.62 -8.37
N GLU A 558 18.32 45.10 -9.42
CA GLU A 558 17.93 45.39 -10.82
C GLU A 558 16.52 44.86 -11.10
N ALA A 559 16.15 43.74 -10.51
CA ALA A 559 14.79 43.18 -10.62
C ALA A 559 13.76 43.83 -9.67
N GLY A 560 14.12 44.89 -8.96
CA GLY A 560 13.20 45.61 -8.06
C GLY A 560 13.15 45.07 -6.64
N GLY A 561 14.11 44.26 -6.25
CA GLY A 561 14.24 43.73 -4.89
C GLY A 561 14.45 44.83 -3.85
N LYS A 562 13.73 44.73 -2.75
CA LYS A 562 13.75 45.68 -1.62
C LYS A 562 14.20 44.94 -0.37
N LYS A 563 14.85 45.65 0.54
CA LYS A 563 15.11 45.08 1.87
C LYS A 563 13.83 45.04 2.67
N GLY A 564 13.61 43.89 3.31
CA GLY A 564 12.59 43.75 4.32
C GLY A 564 13.01 44.39 5.66
N GLN A 565 12.06 44.52 6.56
CA GLN A 565 12.34 44.99 7.93
C GLN A 565 12.78 43.78 8.77
N GLU A 566 14.08 43.70 9.01
CA GLU A 566 14.67 42.64 9.87
C GLU A 566 14.16 42.76 11.30
N SER A 567 13.56 41.70 11.82
CA SER A 567 13.23 41.58 13.25
C SER A 567 13.90 40.32 13.82
N TYR A 568 15.21 40.40 14.07
CA TYR A 568 15.93 39.32 14.79
C TYR A 568 15.99 39.61 16.29
N PRO A 569 15.25 38.87 17.13
CA PRO A 569 15.59 38.78 18.56
C PRO A 569 16.77 37.82 18.73
N GLN A 570 17.74 38.20 19.58
CA GLN A 570 18.85 37.28 19.89
C GLN A 570 18.32 36.08 20.70
N ALA A 571 18.55 34.90 20.17
CA ALA A 571 18.03 33.64 20.73
C ALA A 571 18.90 33.07 21.85
N ASN A 572 18.26 32.65 22.94
CA ASN A 572 18.91 31.95 24.07
C ASN A 572 18.16 30.64 24.46
N ILE A 573 17.50 29.97 23.53
CA ILE A 573 16.75 28.74 23.81
C ILE A 573 17.52 27.52 23.27
N LYS A 574 17.59 26.48 24.12
CA LYS A 574 18.20 25.20 23.78
C LYS A 574 17.32 24.45 22.79
N LEU A 575 17.78 24.34 21.55
CA LEU A 575 17.07 23.67 20.45
C LEU A 575 17.04 22.14 20.63
N PRO A 576 16.00 21.44 20.12
CA PRO A 576 16.02 19.99 20.04
C PRO A 576 17.18 19.51 19.16
N SER A 577 17.85 18.46 19.57
CA SER A 577 19.05 17.92 18.90
C SER A 577 18.78 17.19 17.58
N SER A 578 17.52 16.92 17.26
CA SER A 578 17.08 16.35 15.98
C SER A 578 15.58 16.62 15.76
N VAL A 579 15.22 17.09 14.58
CA VAL A 579 13.84 17.21 14.10
C VAL A 579 13.61 16.07 13.12
N THR A 580 12.52 15.32 13.29
CA THR A 580 12.16 14.23 12.38
C THR A 580 11.33 14.76 11.21
N THR A 581 11.42 14.11 10.07
CA THR A 581 10.55 14.41 8.90
C THR A 581 9.07 14.44 9.26
N ASP A 582 8.63 13.58 10.18
CA ASP A 582 7.25 13.53 10.66
C ASP A 582 6.84 14.79 11.45
N VAL A 583 7.75 15.40 12.22
CA VAL A 583 7.49 16.68 12.93
C VAL A 583 7.32 17.81 11.93
N THR A 584 8.20 17.89 10.94
CA THR A 584 8.12 18.90 9.89
C THR A 584 6.82 18.77 9.09
N ALA A 585 6.43 17.55 8.75
CA ALA A 585 5.19 17.28 8.01
C ALA A 585 3.92 17.59 8.83
N LEU A 586 3.94 17.34 10.15
CA LEU A 586 2.85 17.75 11.06
C LEU A 586 2.68 19.27 11.08
N ILE A 587 3.80 20.00 11.25
CA ILE A 587 3.84 21.46 11.30
C ILE A 587 3.40 22.05 9.95
N TRP A 588 3.87 21.49 8.83
CA TRP A 588 3.44 21.88 7.50
C TRP A 588 1.94 21.67 7.28
N ALA A 589 1.40 20.50 7.66
CA ALA A 589 -0.04 20.24 7.56
C ALA A 589 -0.88 21.25 8.36
N ALA A 590 -0.37 21.69 9.53
CA ALA A 590 -0.99 22.73 10.35
C ALA A 590 -1.00 24.09 9.65
N SER A 591 0.10 24.48 9.00
CA SER A 591 0.17 25.74 8.23
C SER A 591 -0.83 25.78 7.08
N GLN A 592 -1.07 24.64 6.45
CA GLN A 592 -2.03 24.52 5.35
C GLN A 592 -3.51 24.40 5.78
N GLY A 593 -3.79 24.46 7.08
CA GLY A 593 -5.15 24.26 7.61
C GLY A 593 -5.66 22.81 7.42
N ASN A 594 -4.80 21.88 7.09
CA ASN A 594 -5.18 20.52 6.75
C ASN A 594 -5.19 19.60 7.97
N LEU A 595 -6.25 19.74 8.77
CA LEU A 595 -6.46 18.93 9.98
C LEU A 595 -6.39 17.42 9.69
N MET A 596 -7.02 16.98 8.59
CA MET A 596 -7.04 15.55 8.24
C MET A 596 -5.64 14.98 7.97
N ALA A 597 -4.75 15.79 7.47
CA ALA A 597 -3.36 15.40 7.24
C ALA A 597 -2.49 15.40 8.51
N MET A 598 -2.88 16.16 9.54
CA MET A 598 -2.21 16.14 10.85
C MET A 598 -2.49 14.85 11.62
N LEU A 599 -3.71 14.31 11.53
CA LEU A 599 -4.18 13.17 12.34
C LEU A 599 -3.28 11.92 12.26
N PRO A 600 -2.77 11.50 11.08
CA PRO A 600 -1.85 10.38 11.00
C PRO A 600 -0.54 10.56 11.76
N TYR A 601 0.01 11.77 11.79
CA TYR A 601 1.25 12.05 12.53
C TYR A 601 1.02 12.03 14.04
N ILE A 602 -0.11 12.57 14.49
CA ILE A 602 -0.57 12.49 15.89
C ILE A 602 -0.75 11.02 16.30
N ALA A 603 -1.40 10.22 15.46
CA ALA A 603 -1.60 8.79 15.69
C ALA A 603 -0.28 7.99 15.73
N ARG A 604 0.74 8.40 14.97
CA ARG A 604 2.11 7.83 15.02
C ARG A 604 2.83 8.12 16.32
N GLY A 605 2.35 9.10 17.10
CA GLY A 605 2.93 9.48 18.37
C GLY A 605 3.76 10.74 18.33
N ILE A 606 3.70 11.49 17.24
CA ILE A 606 4.27 12.83 17.20
C ILE A 606 3.44 13.70 18.15
N SER A 607 4.13 14.37 19.09
CA SER A 607 3.46 15.29 20.00
C SER A 607 2.88 16.47 19.23
N MET A 608 1.68 16.91 19.56
CA MET A 608 1.12 18.15 19.01
C MET A 608 1.91 19.38 19.43
N ASP A 609 2.68 19.28 20.55
CA ASP A 609 3.64 20.29 21.02
C ASP A 609 5.06 20.05 20.46
N ALA A 610 5.23 19.10 19.51
CA ALA A 610 6.55 18.90 18.91
C ALA A 610 6.97 20.16 18.16
N ALA A 611 8.22 20.55 18.39
CA ALA A 611 8.79 21.76 17.82
C ALA A 611 9.83 21.43 16.73
N ASP A 612 9.90 22.31 15.75
CA ASP A 612 10.97 22.32 14.76
C ASP A 612 12.31 22.81 15.38
N TYR A 613 13.34 22.95 14.56
CA TYR A 613 14.66 23.43 14.96
C TYR A 613 14.66 24.88 15.46
N ASP A 614 13.60 25.63 15.21
CA ASP A 614 13.40 27.01 15.68
C ASP A 614 12.52 27.08 16.92
N GLY A 615 12.07 25.95 17.43
CA GLY A 615 11.15 25.89 18.58
C GLY A 615 9.69 26.16 18.20
N ARG A 616 9.34 26.25 16.91
CA ARG A 616 7.96 26.44 16.48
C ARG A 616 7.22 25.12 16.46
N THR A 617 5.97 25.18 16.84
CA THR A 617 5.04 24.03 16.90
C THR A 617 3.90 24.21 15.91
N ALA A 618 3.09 23.19 15.73
CA ALA A 618 1.92 23.25 14.86
C ALA A 618 1.00 24.45 15.13
N ILE A 619 0.82 24.82 16.41
CA ILE A 619 -0.03 25.97 16.79
C ILE A 619 0.58 27.32 16.40
N HIS A 620 1.91 27.45 16.34
CA HIS A 620 2.55 28.67 15.80
C HIS A 620 2.26 28.86 14.32
N LEU A 621 2.42 27.79 13.54
CA LEU A 621 2.24 27.85 12.10
C LEU A 621 0.77 28.05 11.72
N ALA A 622 -0.15 27.34 12.40
CA ALA A 622 -1.58 27.55 12.23
C ALA A 622 -1.98 29.01 12.58
N ALA A 623 -1.35 29.58 13.59
CA ALA A 623 -1.62 30.96 14.01
C ALA A 623 -1.07 31.98 12.99
N SER A 624 0.12 31.75 12.42
CA SER A 624 0.71 32.64 11.42
C SER A 624 -0.05 32.63 10.08
N GLU A 625 -0.70 31.51 9.75
CA GLU A 625 -1.45 31.32 8.51
C GLU A 625 -2.97 31.48 8.66
N GLY A 626 -3.46 31.85 9.85
CA GLY A 626 -4.87 32.11 10.10
C GLY A 626 -5.77 30.87 10.10
N GLN A 627 -5.27 29.71 10.42
CA GLN A 627 -5.98 28.43 10.32
C GLN A 627 -6.82 28.17 11.58
N LEU A 628 -7.99 28.80 11.69
CA LEU A 628 -8.84 28.79 12.86
C LEU A 628 -9.24 27.36 13.30
N ASP A 629 -9.69 26.52 12.36
CA ASP A 629 -10.11 25.13 12.65
C ASP A 629 -8.98 24.30 13.29
N VAL A 630 -7.74 24.49 12.82
CA VAL A 630 -6.55 23.83 13.39
C VAL A 630 -6.23 24.39 14.77
N ILE A 631 -6.35 25.69 14.98
CA ILE A 631 -6.17 26.33 16.28
C ILE A 631 -7.17 25.77 17.30
N GLU A 632 -8.46 25.73 16.94
CA GLU A 632 -9.51 25.18 17.80
C GLU A 632 -9.25 23.72 18.16
N PHE A 633 -8.89 22.91 17.17
CA PHE A 633 -8.51 21.51 17.39
C PHE A 633 -7.31 21.36 18.34
N LEU A 634 -6.24 22.11 18.12
CA LEU A 634 -5.04 22.05 18.97
C LEU A 634 -5.36 22.51 20.41
N LEU A 635 -6.14 23.55 20.58
CA LEU A 635 -6.56 24.05 21.89
C LEU A 635 -7.48 23.06 22.62
N ALA A 636 -8.44 22.42 21.92
CA ALA A 636 -9.29 21.37 22.47
C ALA A 636 -8.44 20.19 22.99
N ASN A 637 -7.35 19.87 22.29
CA ASN A 637 -6.38 18.83 22.69
C ASN A 637 -5.32 19.33 23.70
N LYS A 638 -5.55 20.48 24.34
CA LYS A 638 -4.73 21.03 25.45
C LYS A 638 -3.27 21.34 25.06
N VAL A 639 -3.04 21.65 23.79
CA VAL A 639 -1.75 22.20 23.35
C VAL A 639 -1.53 23.53 24.04
N ASN A 640 -0.29 23.79 24.49
CA ASN A 640 0.03 25.01 25.24
C ASN A 640 -0.06 26.25 24.33
N PRO A 641 -1.01 27.19 24.54
CA PRO A 641 -1.13 28.40 23.72
C PRO A 641 -0.02 29.42 23.96
N ASN A 642 0.85 29.20 24.98
CA ASN A 642 1.93 30.09 25.39
C ASN A 642 3.33 29.49 25.14
N VAL A 643 3.41 28.46 24.31
CA VAL A 643 4.72 27.95 23.88
C VAL A 643 5.47 29.07 23.15
N GLN A 644 6.77 29.19 23.41
CA GLN A 644 7.59 30.22 22.80
C GLN A 644 8.54 29.59 21.78
N ASP A 645 8.66 30.21 20.63
CA ASP A 645 9.71 29.88 19.67
C ASP A 645 11.10 30.35 20.19
N ARG A 646 12.15 30.10 19.45
CA ARG A 646 13.52 30.45 19.85
C ARG A 646 13.75 31.96 20.02
N TRP A 647 12.88 32.81 19.52
CA TRP A 647 12.94 34.26 19.67
C TRP A 647 12.04 34.79 20.77
N GLY A 648 11.25 33.92 21.40
CA GLY A 648 10.32 34.26 22.45
C GLY A 648 8.94 34.69 21.96
N PHE A 649 8.60 34.46 20.67
CA PHE A 649 7.26 34.69 20.16
C PHE A 649 6.33 33.54 20.53
N THR A 650 5.09 33.90 20.84
CA THR A 650 4.02 32.94 21.07
C THR A 650 3.10 32.84 19.84
N PRO A 651 2.24 31.80 19.73
CA PRO A 651 1.22 31.74 18.67
C PRO A 651 0.35 32.99 18.59
N LEU A 652 0.06 33.65 19.71
CA LEU A 652 -0.68 34.89 19.74
C LEU A 652 0.09 36.05 19.06
N ASP A 653 1.41 36.11 19.26
CA ASP A 653 2.24 37.11 18.58
C ASP A 653 2.23 36.88 17.04
N ASP A 654 2.29 35.60 16.61
CA ASP A 654 2.20 35.24 15.21
C ASP A 654 0.84 35.66 14.60
N ALA A 655 -0.29 35.34 15.25
CA ALA A 655 -1.62 35.73 14.80
C ALA A 655 -1.79 37.25 14.68
N ILE A 656 -1.30 38.01 15.68
CA ILE A 656 -1.36 39.48 15.68
C ILE A 656 -0.50 40.07 14.55
N ARG A 657 0.73 39.54 14.37
CA ARG A 657 1.67 39.98 13.35
C ARG A 657 1.11 39.83 11.92
N HIS A 658 0.44 38.72 11.69
CA HIS A 658 -0.14 38.38 10.40
C HIS A 658 -1.61 38.82 10.25
N GLN A 659 -2.15 39.58 11.21
CA GLN A 659 -3.48 40.19 11.19
C GLN A 659 -4.65 39.18 11.13
N HIS A 660 -4.51 38.04 11.80
CA HIS A 660 -5.55 37.00 11.94
C HIS A 660 -6.33 37.24 13.23
N ASP A 661 -7.31 38.17 13.19
CA ASP A 661 -8.04 38.64 14.38
C ASP A 661 -8.89 37.55 15.03
N ASP A 662 -9.49 36.65 14.26
CA ASP A 662 -10.28 35.51 14.70
C ASP A 662 -9.43 34.48 15.46
N VAL A 663 -8.27 34.10 14.91
CA VAL A 663 -7.28 33.25 15.56
C VAL A 663 -6.74 33.90 16.85
N ALA A 664 -6.41 35.20 16.78
CA ALA A 664 -5.95 35.93 17.95
C ALA A 664 -7.02 35.99 19.05
N ALA A 665 -8.31 36.08 18.71
CA ALA A 665 -9.40 36.00 19.66
C ALA A 665 -9.52 34.61 20.29
N ALA A 666 -9.44 33.53 19.50
CA ALA A 666 -9.48 32.15 19.98
C ALA A 666 -8.32 31.85 20.94
N LEU A 667 -7.09 32.24 20.57
CA LEU A 667 -5.90 32.06 21.42
C LEU A 667 -6.03 32.84 22.74
N LYS A 668 -6.50 34.10 22.72
CA LYS A 668 -6.75 34.88 23.96
C LYS A 668 -7.80 34.22 24.83
N ALA A 669 -8.88 33.71 24.26
CA ALA A 669 -9.92 33.01 25.01
C ALA A 669 -9.40 31.76 25.74
N ALA A 670 -8.40 31.09 25.13
CA ALA A 670 -7.71 29.94 25.71
C ALA A 670 -6.57 30.30 26.68
N GLY A 671 -6.41 31.57 27.03
CA GLY A 671 -5.35 32.04 27.94
C GLY A 671 -4.00 32.34 27.27
N GLY A 672 -4.00 32.49 25.96
CA GLY A 672 -2.82 32.91 25.19
C GLY A 672 -2.39 34.33 25.59
N ALA A 673 -1.08 34.51 25.79
CA ALA A 673 -0.44 35.78 26.15
C ALA A 673 0.64 36.14 25.13
N ILE A 674 0.90 37.42 24.97
CA ILE A 674 2.01 37.94 24.19
C ILE A 674 3.34 37.53 24.85
N GLY A 675 4.30 37.10 24.05
CA GLY A 675 5.62 36.72 24.51
C GLY A 675 6.36 37.88 25.19
N THR A 676 7.18 37.55 26.16
CA THR A 676 7.99 38.51 26.88
C THR A 676 9.29 38.73 26.11
N PHE A 677 9.35 39.81 25.30
CA PHE A 677 10.59 40.23 24.65
C PHE A 677 11.59 40.73 25.70
N GLN A 678 12.74 40.10 25.82
CA GLN A 678 13.87 40.76 26.47
C GLN A 678 14.50 41.72 25.46
N HIS A 679 14.08 43.00 25.50
CA HIS A 679 14.89 44.05 24.92
C HIS A 679 16.23 44.11 25.69
N SER A 680 17.28 43.51 25.15
CA SER A 680 18.61 43.88 25.54
C SER A 680 18.88 45.28 25.03
N GLN A 681 18.97 46.24 25.96
CA GLN A 681 19.47 47.60 25.75
C GLN A 681 20.89 47.57 25.21
#